data_2c816c6ba51bb17c6e91b51db490fcbc
#
_entry.id   2c816c6ba51bb17c6e91b51db490fcbc
#
_cell.length_a   1.000
_cell.length_b   1.000
_cell.length_c   1.000
_cell.angle_alpha   90.00
_cell.angle_beta   90.00
_cell.angle_gamma   90.00
#
_symmetry.space_group_name_H-M   'P 1'
#
loop_
_entity.id
_entity.type
_entity.pdbx_description
1 polymer ?
#
loop_
_entity_poly.entity_id
_entity_poly.type
_entity_poly.pdbx_seq_one_letter_code
_entity_poly.pdbx_strand_id
1 'polypeptide(L)'
;MLLTNNAQALVKLKAMNKAELEAVFGTREAISGSVVGALRNQDTIGRKLCLLDSNPAGVIAGLKILTVLTGAQGAILSVSRKVNVQELEANAGIVELPLTIVEEDLVDKRAHEDADLLVALDELAALGAQLMGESVGILLAVDDDPFEEVAPDTLLTDLVGEGRGILADHRFYTAEHIKGMTAADLKSVSGIIRKVTDKDCAVDLTARELLELREKSCGKCTFCREGLYQLSTGVEEITTGRAKPQDTAFLEEIGQAMTLSCCCSLGDNAGVPVLSLLKEFGGEVDAHIRRKECPAEVCLALTQFYIDPALCKGEGKCAEACPAGAIEAKDGYVSVLDTFECTRCGKCLGACPNEAVKKVSGKLPKLPSRPVKLKGAKASAEEKTERTAVKRKRVFGTAKKVVKTEKKTGASKLEKVQVNIVKTLQTDIVIVAGGPAGLAAAITAGEKGLKSIILEKSSTTGGAANMGMGPLGIATKIQRANFNNISVADALKLHMEYTHYNVDADLVQTYFNKSADTIEWLQDMGVEFAGAFRYFKESEATWHIVKPENGVIGPRAASAMVKKMTERAKELGCEIMLGTPATSLIQEDGKVVGVVAVDADGNGIEVRGKAVIVATGGFGNNKEMIAEEFNLHLAEDFFPFMIPGITGDGLRMMWDVGAAKFGANIEAIYQLPDNLNWFLLDAVLRQPNLLINQLGDRFMDEGKMGNTTFTGNAIHLQPGNYAYCIMDEGILREYKKNGPDIVDIVHPADAFIAFDGQAKVAVEQGYPAYFEAKTIPELAEKLGIDADKLQDTIDEYNEMCERGCDTKFHKDYAYLHPITGKGKYLVGKYYLAAYGTVGGVRINKYCEVLDENQMPIEGLYSAGSDANTIYGDSYNFTLCGNTMGFAVNTGRMAGESAAEYIADLG
;
A
#
# COMPACT_ATOMS: atom_id res chain seq x y z
N MET A 1 -51.22 6.79 -4.04
CA MET A 1 -51.74 6.41 -5.36
C MET A 1 -50.68 5.85 -6.30
N LEU A 2 -49.49 6.32 -6.23
CA LEU A 2 -48.35 5.74 -7.00
C LEU A 2 -48.07 4.27 -6.63
N LEU A 3 -48.29 3.89 -5.38
CA LEU A 3 -48.05 2.55 -4.85
C LEU A 3 -49.33 1.63 -4.93
N THR A 4 -50.41 2.09 -5.51
CA THR A 4 -51.63 1.31 -5.65
C THR A 4 -51.81 0.89 -7.11
N ASN A 5 -52.03 -0.41 -7.35
CA ASN A 5 -52.17 -0.94 -8.71
C ASN A 5 -53.42 -0.37 -9.42
N ASN A 6 -53.20 0.46 -10.42
CA ASN A 6 -54.24 1.22 -11.09
C ASN A 6 -54.70 0.57 -12.40
N ALA A 7 -55.30 -0.64 -12.30
CA ALA A 7 -55.82 -1.39 -13.46
C ALA A 7 -56.88 -0.62 -14.25
N GLN A 8 -57.66 0.29 -13.62
CA GLN A 8 -58.65 1.09 -14.31
C GLN A 8 -58.04 2.09 -15.31
N ALA A 9 -56.83 2.57 -15.07
CA ALA A 9 -56.09 3.41 -16.01
C ALA A 9 -55.90 2.68 -17.37
N LEU A 10 -55.61 1.40 -17.37
CA LEU A 10 -55.44 0.63 -18.62
C LEU A 10 -56.75 0.51 -19.39
N VAL A 11 -57.86 0.29 -18.70
CA VAL A 11 -59.19 0.22 -19.33
C VAL A 11 -59.56 1.55 -19.96
N LYS A 12 -59.37 2.65 -19.24
CA LYS A 12 -59.60 4.00 -19.77
C LYS A 12 -58.71 4.32 -20.97
N LEU A 13 -57.43 4.00 -20.89
CA LEU A 13 -56.44 4.26 -21.90
C LEU A 13 -56.69 3.51 -23.20
N LYS A 14 -57.17 2.25 -23.11
CA LYS A 14 -57.52 1.46 -24.31
C LYS A 14 -58.56 2.16 -25.21
N ALA A 15 -59.43 2.96 -24.62
CA ALA A 15 -60.54 3.66 -25.34
C ALA A 15 -60.12 5.04 -25.88
N MET A 16 -58.90 5.54 -25.56
CA MET A 16 -58.43 6.89 -25.89
C MET A 16 -57.56 6.89 -27.13
N ASN A 17 -57.73 7.92 -27.96
CA ASN A 17 -56.86 8.21 -29.11
C ASN A 17 -55.79 9.26 -28.77
N LYS A 18 -54.86 9.54 -29.70
CA LYS A 18 -53.76 10.49 -29.51
C LYS A 18 -54.27 11.91 -29.17
N ALA A 19 -55.28 12.40 -29.88
CA ALA A 19 -55.79 13.75 -29.65
C ALA A 19 -56.42 13.91 -28.23
N GLU A 20 -57.05 12.88 -27.71
CA GLU A 20 -57.62 12.89 -26.38
C GLU A 20 -56.50 12.85 -25.30
N LEU A 21 -55.39 12.10 -25.56
CA LEU A 21 -54.22 12.09 -24.70
C LEU A 21 -53.49 13.44 -24.73
N GLU A 22 -53.37 14.06 -25.91
CA GLU A 22 -52.77 15.41 -26.02
C GLU A 22 -53.58 16.47 -25.28
N ALA A 23 -54.89 16.32 -25.22
CA ALA A 23 -55.76 17.22 -24.41
C ALA A 23 -55.49 17.10 -22.91
N VAL A 24 -55.07 15.94 -22.41
CA VAL A 24 -54.78 15.69 -20.99
C VAL A 24 -53.32 16.02 -20.64
N PHE A 25 -52.38 15.61 -21.45
CA PHE A 25 -50.94 15.63 -21.15
C PHE A 25 -50.14 16.64 -21.96
N GLY A 26 -50.77 17.33 -22.90
CA GLY A 26 -50.11 18.19 -23.88
C GLY A 26 -49.43 17.41 -25.02
N THR A 27 -48.95 18.15 -26.00
CA THR A 27 -48.18 17.60 -27.10
C THR A 27 -46.75 17.27 -26.68
N ARG A 28 -46.19 16.18 -27.23
CA ARG A 28 -44.80 15.79 -26.98
C ARG A 28 -44.05 15.78 -28.34
N GLU A 29 -42.73 16.01 -28.25
CA GLU A 29 -41.85 15.89 -29.39
C GLU A 29 -41.83 14.43 -29.89
N ALA A 30 -41.83 14.27 -31.22
CA ALA A 30 -41.83 12.95 -31.82
C ALA A 30 -40.43 12.32 -31.69
N ILE A 31 -40.36 11.04 -31.35
CA ILE A 31 -39.14 10.27 -31.32
C ILE A 31 -39.18 9.12 -32.36
N SER A 32 -38.02 8.71 -32.87
CA SER A 32 -37.90 7.62 -33.83
C SER A 32 -37.60 6.26 -33.17
N GLY A 33 -37.20 6.26 -31.87
CA GLY A 33 -36.87 5.09 -31.10
C GLY A 33 -38.02 4.60 -30.20
N SER A 34 -37.69 4.10 -29.02
CA SER A 34 -38.62 3.52 -28.04
C SER A 34 -38.73 4.40 -26.79
N VAL A 35 -39.84 4.26 -26.06
CA VAL A 35 -39.96 4.77 -24.69
C VAL A 35 -39.36 3.74 -23.73
N VAL A 36 -38.34 4.13 -22.98
CA VAL A 36 -37.64 3.24 -22.08
C VAL A 36 -37.97 3.59 -20.62
N GLY A 37 -38.67 2.70 -19.93
CA GLY A 37 -38.92 2.77 -18.49
C GLY A 37 -37.80 2.10 -17.73
N ALA A 38 -37.09 2.85 -16.86
CA ALA A 38 -35.94 2.34 -16.15
C ALA A 38 -35.67 3.07 -14.84
N LEU A 39 -34.82 2.48 -14.01
CA LEU A 39 -34.20 3.16 -12.90
C LEU A 39 -33.20 4.21 -13.41
N ARG A 40 -33.12 5.33 -12.72
CA ARG A 40 -32.05 6.33 -12.95
C ARG A 40 -30.76 5.91 -12.25
N ASN A 41 -29.62 6.31 -12.80
CA ASN A 41 -28.31 6.04 -12.19
C ASN A 41 -28.11 6.66 -10.79
N GLN A 42 -28.96 7.59 -10.39
CA GLN A 42 -28.96 8.16 -9.04
C GLN A 42 -29.68 7.26 -8.03
N ASP A 43 -30.53 6.32 -8.47
CA ASP A 43 -31.16 5.31 -7.62
C ASP A 43 -30.32 4.02 -7.63
N THR A 44 -29.11 4.09 -7.05
CA THR A 44 -28.16 2.98 -7.03
C THR A 44 -28.64 1.76 -6.26
N ILE A 45 -29.56 1.94 -5.34
CA ILE A 45 -30.15 0.85 -4.52
C ILE A 45 -31.30 0.16 -5.25
N GLY A 46 -31.94 0.84 -6.20
CA GLY A 46 -33.04 0.27 -6.98
C GLY A 46 -34.33 0.05 -6.19
N ARG A 47 -34.57 0.83 -5.11
CA ARG A 47 -35.77 0.64 -4.26
C ARG A 47 -37.06 0.96 -5.01
N LYS A 48 -37.08 1.89 -5.98
CA LYS A 48 -38.24 2.21 -6.80
C LYS A 48 -38.73 1.06 -7.70
N LEU A 49 -37.93 -0.02 -7.83
CA LEU A 49 -38.43 -1.26 -8.46
C LEU A 49 -39.65 -1.84 -7.77
N CYS A 50 -39.91 -1.48 -6.51
CA CYS A 50 -41.15 -1.86 -5.82
C CYS A 50 -42.44 -1.43 -6.57
N LEU A 51 -42.35 -0.38 -7.41
CA LEU A 51 -43.48 0.04 -8.26
C LEU A 51 -43.91 -1.00 -9.29
N LEU A 52 -43.00 -1.84 -9.74
CA LEU A 52 -43.31 -2.94 -10.66
C LEU A 52 -44.10 -4.06 -9.96
N ASP A 53 -44.00 -4.17 -8.63
CA ASP A 53 -44.77 -5.13 -7.82
C ASP A 53 -46.07 -4.50 -7.31
N SER A 54 -46.06 -3.23 -6.91
CA SER A 54 -47.20 -2.55 -6.28
C SER A 54 -48.16 -1.89 -7.27
N ASN A 55 -47.65 -1.35 -8.37
CA ASN A 55 -48.43 -0.64 -9.39
C ASN A 55 -47.98 -0.93 -10.82
N PRO A 56 -47.88 -2.19 -11.25
CA PRO A 56 -47.47 -2.55 -12.61
C PRO A 56 -48.41 -1.94 -13.68
N ALA A 57 -49.69 -1.83 -13.40
CA ALA A 57 -50.65 -1.27 -14.33
C ALA A 57 -50.42 0.24 -14.58
N GLY A 58 -50.10 1.01 -13.52
CA GLY A 58 -49.76 2.43 -13.64
C GLY A 58 -48.50 2.69 -14.45
N VAL A 59 -47.45 1.89 -14.25
CA VAL A 59 -46.20 1.95 -15.04
C VAL A 59 -46.48 1.65 -16.53
N ILE A 60 -47.22 0.58 -16.82
CA ILE A 60 -47.58 0.22 -18.21
C ILE A 60 -48.47 1.29 -18.86
N ALA A 61 -49.41 1.88 -18.10
CA ALA A 61 -50.21 3.00 -18.60
C ALA A 61 -49.34 4.19 -19.01
N GLY A 62 -48.35 4.57 -18.15
CA GLY A 62 -47.43 5.65 -18.49
C GLY A 62 -46.58 5.37 -19.72
N LEU A 63 -46.06 4.14 -19.86
CA LEU A 63 -45.33 3.73 -21.06
C LEU A 63 -46.21 3.86 -22.32
N LYS A 64 -47.46 3.38 -22.25
CA LYS A 64 -48.42 3.49 -23.37
C LYS A 64 -48.74 4.95 -23.72
N ILE A 65 -49.02 5.79 -22.73
CA ILE A 65 -49.29 7.22 -22.91
C ILE A 65 -48.15 7.90 -23.67
N LEU A 66 -46.92 7.68 -23.23
CA LEU A 66 -45.75 8.30 -23.86
C LEU A 66 -45.50 7.72 -25.26
N THR A 67 -45.63 6.43 -25.46
CA THR A 67 -45.50 5.76 -26.78
C THR A 67 -46.45 6.39 -27.80
N VAL A 68 -47.73 6.61 -27.40
CA VAL A 68 -48.73 7.21 -28.31
C VAL A 68 -48.44 8.71 -28.52
N LEU A 69 -48.09 9.49 -27.51
CA LEU A 69 -47.84 10.91 -27.62
C LEU A 69 -46.59 11.22 -28.48
N THR A 70 -45.54 10.44 -28.30
CA THR A 70 -44.27 10.62 -29.03
C THR A 70 -44.23 9.93 -30.40
N GLY A 71 -45.17 9.02 -30.67
CA GLY A 71 -45.18 8.21 -31.87
C GLY A 71 -44.08 7.14 -31.90
N ALA A 72 -43.55 6.75 -30.75
CA ALA A 72 -42.49 5.74 -30.60
C ALA A 72 -42.93 4.38 -31.18
N GLN A 73 -41.94 3.60 -31.62
CA GLN A 73 -42.15 2.27 -32.23
C GLN A 73 -42.62 1.19 -31.21
N GLY A 74 -42.27 1.38 -29.93
CA GLY A 74 -42.61 0.50 -28.82
C GLY A 74 -42.13 1.01 -27.48
N ALA A 75 -42.20 0.14 -26.47
CA ALA A 75 -41.71 0.42 -25.14
C ALA A 75 -40.71 -0.65 -24.69
N ILE A 76 -39.70 -0.25 -23.95
CA ILE A 76 -38.72 -1.12 -23.30
C ILE A 76 -38.88 -0.88 -21.79
N LEU A 77 -38.90 -1.94 -20.99
CA LEU A 77 -38.86 -1.87 -19.56
C LEU A 77 -37.58 -2.57 -19.07
N SER A 78 -36.67 -1.79 -18.50
CA SER A 78 -35.42 -2.29 -17.97
C SER A 78 -35.57 -2.58 -16.48
N VAL A 79 -35.17 -3.80 -16.06
CA VAL A 79 -35.33 -4.29 -14.68
C VAL A 79 -34.05 -5.00 -14.21
N SER A 80 -33.63 -4.72 -12.98
CA SER A 80 -32.40 -5.27 -12.40
C SER A 80 -32.61 -6.48 -11.48
N ARG A 81 -33.87 -6.94 -11.32
CA ARG A 81 -34.23 -8.10 -10.46
C ARG A 81 -35.38 -8.90 -11.06
N LYS A 82 -35.60 -10.09 -10.52
CA LYS A 82 -36.81 -10.88 -10.89
C LYS A 82 -38.07 -10.10 -10.52
N VAL A 83 -38.87 -9.75 -11.50
CA VAL A 83 -40.21 -9.11 -11.39
C VAL A 83 -41.25 -10.08 -11.94
N ASN A 84 -42.55 -9.80 -11.65
CA ASN A 84 -43.66 -10.59 -12.23
C ASN A 84 -43.84 -10.22 -13.70
N VAL A 85 -43.01 -10.77 -14.58
CA VAL A 85 -43.02 -10.51 -16.03
C VAL A 85 -44.39 -10.85 -16.65
N GLN A 86 -45.04 -11.89 -16.19
CA GLN A 86 -46.36 -12.29 -16.72
C GLN A 86 -47.45 -11.24 -16.49
N GLU A 87 -47.44 -10.57 -15.33
CA GLU A 87 -48.39 -9.49 -15.04
C GLU A 87 -48.10 -8.23 -15.87
N LEU A 88 -46.83 -7.89 -16.06
CA LEU A 88 -46.43 -6.78 -16.92
C LEU A 88 -46.82 -6.98 -18.38
N GLU A 89 -46.57 -8.16 -18.92
CA GLU A 89 -46.98 -8.56 -20.29
C GLU A 89 -48.50 -8.60 -20.44
N ALA A 90 -49.24 -9.10 -19.43
CA ALA A 90 -50.69 -9.11 -19.41
C ALA A 90 -51.24 -7.68 -19.44
N ASN A 91 -50.70 -6.78 -18.63
CA ASN A 91 -51.09 -5.35 -18.61
C ASN A 91 -50.79 -4.66 -19.93
N ALA A 92 -49.63 -4.91 -20.54
CA ALA A 92 -49.25 -4.41 -21.86
C ALA A 92 -50.19 -4.91 -22.97
N GLY A 93 -50.61 -6.17 -22.88
CA GLY A 93 -51.61 -6.80 -23.78
C GLY A 93 -52.99 -6.10 -23.75
N ILE A 94 -53.45 -5.64 -22.57
CA ILE A 94 -54.72 -4.89 -22.43
C ILE A 94 -54.75 -3.65 -23.29
N VAL A 95 -53.64 -2.90 -23.34
CA VAL A 95 -53.52 -1.62 -24.06
C VAL A 95 -52.78 -1.74 -25.41
N GLU A 96 -52.51 -2.95 -25.85
CA GLU A 96 -51.84 -3.22 -27.13
C GLU A 96 -50.52 -2.48 -27.26
N LEU A 97 -49.70 -2.57 -26.20
CA LEU A 97 -48.36 -1.97 -26.15
C LEU A 97 -47.28 -2.98 -26.58
N PRO A 98 -46.51 -2.74 -27.64
CA PRO A 98 -45.31 -3.52 -27.93
C PRO A 98 -44.30 -3.30 -26.82
N LEU A 99 -44.15 -4.26 -25.91
CA LEU A 99 -43.26 -4.20 -24.75
C LEU A 99 -42.15 -5.20 -24.86
N THR A 100 -40.92 -4.74 -24.66
CA THR A 100 -39.73 -5.59 -24.47
C THR A 100 -39.23 -5.41 -23.03
N ILE A 101 -39.03 -6.51 -22.30
CA ILE A 101 -38.45 -6.47 -20.95
C ILE A 101 -36.97 -6.90 -21.05
N VAL A 102 -36.09 -6.09 -20.51
CA VAL A 102 -34.61 -6.29 -20.53
C VAL A 102 -34.10 -6.34 -19.12
N GLU A 103 -33.22 -7.30 -18.82
CA GLU A 103 -32.56 -7.38 -17.51
C GLU A 103 -31.25 -6.59 -17.56
N GLU A 104 -31.23 -5.43 -16.92
CA GLU A 104 -30.08 -4.52 -16.80
C GLU A 104 -30.04 -3.94 -15.39
N ASP A 105 -28.83 -3.82 -14.80
CA ASP A 105 -28.69 -3.30 -13.45
C ASP A 105 -29.02 -1.81 -13.34
N LEU A 106 -28.49 -1.01 -14.27
CA LEU A 106 -28.75 0.42 -14.39
C LEU A 106 -28.67 0.81 -15.86
N VAL A 107 -29.64 1.59 -16.35
CA VAL A 107 -29.68 2.10 -17.72
C VAL A 107 -29.02 3.45 -17.80
N ASP A 108 -27.91 3.51 -18.52
CA ASP A 108 -27.23 4.76 -18.88
C ASP A 108 -27.80 5.33 -20.17
N LYS A 109 -27.92 6.66 -20.25
CA LYS A 109 -28.32 7.42 -21.41
C LYS A 109 -27.53 7.09 -22.69
N ARG A 110 -26.34 6.48 -22.54
CA ARG A 110 -25.50 6.05 -23.69
C ARG A 110 -25.79 4.62 -24.18
N ALA A 111 -26.47 3.82 -23.38
CA ALA A 111 -26.88 2.47 -23.79
C ALA A 111 -28.05 2.55 -24.78
N HIS A 112 -28.70 3.72 -24.84
CA HIS A 112 -29.83 4.01 -25.73
C HIS A 112 -29.41 5.09 -26.72
N GLU A 113 -29.75 4.88 -27.99
CA GLU A 113 -29.52 5.87 -29.04
C GLU A 113 -30.26 7.18 -28.74
N ASP A 114 -29.82 8.31 -29.29
CA ASP A 114 -30.49 9.62 -29.13
C ASP A 114 -31.96 9.61 -29.57
N ALA A 115 -32.37 8.53 -30.21
CA ALA A 115 -33.73 8.27 -30.65
C ALA A 115 -34.70 7.81 -29.53
N ASP A 116 -34.22 7.36 -28.39
CA ASP A 116 -35.02 6.80 -27.29
C ASP A 116 -35.37 7.86 -26.24
N LEU A 117 -36.55 7.69 -25.62
CA LEU A 117 -36.98 8.49 -24.48
C LEU A 117 -36.86 7.70 -23.19
N LEU A 118 -35.88 8.05 -22.33
CA LEU A 118 -35.65 7.42 -21.04
C LEU A 118 -36.52 8.09 -19.95
N VAL A 119 -37.35 7.31 -19.23
CA VAL A 119 -38.30 7.79 -18.23
C VAL A 119 -38.19 6.98 -16.95
N ALA A 120 -38.26 7.65 -15.79
CA ALA A 120 -38.22 6.98 -14.49
C ALA A 120 -39.54 6.24 -14.17
N LEU A 121 -39.47 5.16 -13.38
CA LEU A 121 -40.64 4.32 -13.08
C LEU A 121 -41.75 5.08 -12.33
N ASP A 122 -41.39 5.99 -11.43
CA ASP A 122 -42.35 6.83 -10.70
C ASP A 122 -43.00 7.89 -11.60
N GLU A 123 -42.25 8.45 -12.56
CA GLU A 123 -42.82 9.35 -13.58
C GLU A 123 -43.87 8.61 -14.45
N LEU A 124 -43.60 7.36 -14.79
CA LEU A 124 -44.55 6.52 -15.54
C LEU A 124 -45.82 6.23 -14.72
N ALA A 125 -45.63 5.81 -13.46
CA ALA A 125 -46.77 5.57 -12.55
C ALA A 125 -47.61 6.83 -12.33
N ALA A 126 -46.96 7.99 -12.26
CA ALA A 126 -47.61 9.30 -12.11
C ALA A 126 -48.50 9.63 -13.33
N LEU A 127 -48.06 9.35 -14.55
CA LEU A 127 -48.89 9.54 -15.74
C LEU A 127 -50.17 8.66 -15.70
N GLY A 128 -50.04 7.42 -15.22
CA GLY A 128 -51.18 6.54 -15.01
C GLY A 128 -52.19 7.08 -14.00
N ALA A 129 -51.73 7.65 -12.89
CA ALA A 129 -52.55 8.27 -11.88
C ALA A 129 -53.23 9.60 -12.38
N GLN A 130 -52.49 10.44 -13.06
CA GLN A 130 -52.98 11.66 -13.68
C GLN A 130 -54.09 11.39 -14.70
N LEU A 131 -53.98 10.31 -15.47
CA LEU A 131 -55.05 9.88 -16.40
C LEU A 131 -56.37 9.63 -15.67
N MET A 132 -56.36 9.20 -14.43
CA MET A 132 -57.51 8.98 -13.59
C MET A 132 -58.02 10.24 -12.90
N GLY A 133 -57.34 11.37 -13.08
CA GLY A 133 -57.69 12.64 -12.41
C GLY A 133 -57.25 12.70 -10.94
N GLU A 134 -56.29 11.85 -10.59
CA GLU A 134 -55.75 11.76 -9.24
C GLU A 134 -54.61 12.76 -9.06
N SER A 135 -54.50 13.37 -7.88
CA SER A 135 -53.38 14.20 -7.48
C SER A 135 -52.19 13.27 -7.18
N VAL A 136 -51.05 13.60 -7.74
CA VAL A 136 -49.83 12.80 -7.60
C VAL A 136 -48.93 13.42 -6.55
N GLY A 137 -48.57 12.65 -5.53
CA GLY A 137 -47.56 13.00 -4.55
C GLY A 137 -46.14 12.66 -5.01
N ILE A 138 -45.21 12.84 -4.11
CA ILE A 138 -43.76 12.47 -4.28
C ILE A 138 -43.51 11.23 -3.45
N LEU A 139 -42.87 10.23 -4.03
CA LEU A 139 -42.44 9.04 -3.32
C LEU A 139 -41.16 9.31 -2.55
N LEU A 140 -41.24 9.25 -1.23
CA LEU A 140 -40.10 9.40 -0.34
C LEU A 140 -40.05 8.24 0.67
N ALA A 141 -38.86 7.84 1.04
CA ALA A 141 -38.58 6.89 2.11
C ALA A 141 -37.50 7.47 3.03
N VAL A 142 -37.68 7.37 4.33
CA VAL A 142 -36.72 7.84 5.33
C VAL A 142 -36.03 6.61 5.92
N ASP A 143 -34.70 6.58 5.86
CA ASP A 143 -33.87 5.45 6.28
C ASP A 143 -34.30 4.12 5.59
N ASP A 144 -34.67 3.11 6.39
CA ASP A 144 -35.10 1.80 5.89
C ASP A 144 -36.61 1.64 5.82
N ASP A 145 -37.36 2.71 6.08
CA ASP A 145 -38.81 2.68 5.98
C ASP A 145 -39.28 2.43 4.54
N PRO A 146 -40.47 1.88 4.33
CA PRO A 146 -41.06 1.75 3.01
C PRO A 146 -41.35 3.12 2.39
N PHE A 147 -41.47 3.17 1.06
CA PHE A 147 -41.89 4.39 0.38
C PHE A 147 -43.30 4.83 0.80
N GLU A 148 -43.43 6.11 1.08
CA GLU A 148 -44.70 6.78 1.28
C GLU A 148 -44.90 7.86 0.21
N GLU A 149 -46.14 8.08 -0.18
CA GLU A 149 -46.52 9.16 -1.09
C GLU A 149 -46.87 10.40 -0.28
N VAL A 150 -46.04 11.41 -0.33
CA VAL A 150 -46.20 12.65 0.43
C VAL A 150 -46.64 13.80 -0.47
N ALA A 151 -47.35 14.80 0.09
CA ALA A 151 -47.72 15.99 -0.64
C ALA A 151 -46.46 16.80 -1.01
N PRO A 152 -46.42 17.44 -2.20
CA PRO A 152 -45.27 18.22 -2.64
C PRO A 152 -44.84 19.33 -1.72
N ASP A 153 -45.76 19.91 -0.97
CA ASP A 153 -45.57 21.02 0.00
C ASP A 153 -45.25 20.54 1.42
N THR A 154 -45.12 19.21 1.64
CA THR A 154 -44.74 18.66 2.93
C THR A 154 -43.31 19.07 3.28
N LEU A 155 -43.13 19.67 4.47
CA LEU A 155 -41.81 20.09 4.94
C LEU A 155 -40.93 18.90 5.22
N LEU A 156 -39.64 18.97 4.79
CA LEU A 156 -38.65 17.92 5.06
C LEU A 156 -38.43 17.72 6.56
N THR A 157 -38.51 18.81 7.35
CA THR A 157 -38.37 18.72 8.81
C THR A 157 -39.45 17.89 9.47
N ASP A 158 -40.66 17.85 8.89
CA ASP A 158 -41.78 17.07 9.42
C ASP A 158 -41.62 15.57 9.07
N LEU A 159 -40.98 15.30 7.95
CA LEU A 159 -40.69 13.94 7.52
C LEU A 159 -39.52 13.30 8.31
N VAL A 160 -38.42 14.03 8.51
CA VAL A 160 -37.24 13.48 9.10
C VAL A 160 -37.10 13.68 10.61
N GLY A 161 -37.82 14.65 11.20
CA GLY A 161 -37.75 14.99 12.60
C GLY A 161 -36.39 15.60 13.01
N GLU A 162 -36.01 15.42 14.29
CA GLU A 162 -34.75 15.95 14.82
C GLU A 162 -33.53 15.18 14.30
N GLY A 163 -32.45 15.91 13.95
CA GLY A 163 -31.20 15.37 13.47
C GLY A 163 -30.23 16.48 13.10
N ARG A 164 -29.00 16.11 12.72
CA ARG A 164 -27.95 17.03 12.23
C ARG A 164 -28.14 17.43 10.77
N GLY A 165 -28.93 16.66 10.04
CA GLY A 165 -29.17 16.84 8.61
C GLY A 165 -29.65 15.57 7.93
N ILE A 166 -29.57 15.57 6.62
CA ILE A 166 -29.94 14.44 5.77
C ILE A 166 -28.90 14.19 4.67
N LEU A 167 -28.90 12.97 4.17
CA LEU A 167 -28.22 12.56 2.94
C LEU A 167 -29.29 12.06 1.96
N ALA A 168 -29.38 12.68 0.78
CA ALA A 168 -30.31 12.30 -0.27
C ALA A 168 -29.61 12.41 -1.63
N ASP A 169 -29.77 11.41 -2.49
CA ASP A 169 -29.11 11.34 -3.81
C ASP A 169 -27.61 11.65 -3.71
N HIS A 170 -26.92 11.03 -2.75
CA HIS A 170 -25.49 11.22 -2.48
C HIS A 170 -25.09 12.64 -1.99
N ARG A 171 -26.06 13.52 -1.70
CA ARG A 171 -25.83 14.89 -1.27
C ARG A 171 -26.22 15.11 0.17
N PHE A 172 -25.33 15.72 0.94
CA PHE A 172 -25.59 16.16 2.30
C PHE A 172 -26.31 17.51 2.34
N TYR A 173 -27.22 17.64 3.31
CA TYR A 173 -27.86 18.87 3.70
C TYR A 173 -27.89 18.96 5.23
N THR A 174 -27.44 20.08 5.81
CA THR A 174 -27.53 20.30 7.27
C THR A 174 -28.96 20.52 7.72
N ALA A 175 -29.25 20.35 9.01
CA ALA A 175 -30.57 20.64 9.58
C ALA A 175 -31.01 22.09 9.31
N GLU A 176 -30.08 23.05 9.33
CA GLU A 176 -30.35 24.45 9.01
C GLU A 176 -30.67 24.61 7.51
N HIS A 177 -30.00 23.89 6.63
CA HIS A 177 -30.25 23.94 5.18
C HIS A 177 -31.63 23.42 4.82
N ILE A 178 -32.11 22.33 5.43
CA ILE A 178 -33.43 21.76 5.12
C ILE A 178 -34.60 22.53 5.78
N LYS A 179 -34.31 23.50 6.64
CA LYS A 179 -35.32 24.28 7.32
C LYS A 179 -36.13 25.12 6.32
N GLY A 180 -37.40 24.77 6.18
CA GLY A 180 -38.31 25.39 5.23
C GLY A 180 -38.29 24.79 3.82
N MET A 181 -37.44 23.78 3.54
CA MET A 181 -37.50 23.02 2.31
C MET A 181 -38.70 22.06 2.33
N THR A 182 -39.35 21.95 1.19
CA THR A 182 -40.45 20.99 0.96
C THR A 182 -39.94 19.74 0.26
N ALA A 183 -40.78 18.70 0.23
CA ALA A 183 -40.53 17.50 -0.55
C ALA A 183 -40.25 17.80 -2.03
N ALA A 184 -40.94 18.79 -2.61
CA ALA A 184 -40.70 19.23 -3.99
C ALA A 184 -39.36 19.93 -4.18
N ASP A 185 -38.90 20.71 -3.18
CA ASP A 185 -37.60 21.40 -3.25
C ASP A 185 -36.39 20.45 -3.25
N LEU A 186 -36.55 19.30 -2.62
CA LEU A 186 -35.49 18.29 -2.58
C LEU A 186 -35.11 17.75 -3.97
N LYS A 187 -36.10 17.63 -4.87
CA LYS A 187 -35.93 17.11 -6.24
C LYS A 187 -35.21 15.78 -6.28
N SER A 188 -35.45 14.94 -5.27
CA SER A 188 -34.78 13.66 -5.17
C SER A 188 -35.20 12.70 -6.30
N VAL A 189 -34.20 12.11 -6.96
CA VAL A 189 -34.40 11.09 -7.99
C VAL A 189 -34.63 9.72 -7.37
N SER A 190 -33.83 9.35 -6.36
CA SER A 190 -34.00 8.05 -5.66
C SER A 190 -35.22 8.05 -4.76
N GLY A 191 -35.63 9.19 -4.23
CA GLY A 191 -36.67 9.29 -3.22
C GLY A 191 -36.24 8.80 -1.84
N ILE A 192 -34.95 8.49 -1.63
CA ILE A 192 -34.42 7.97 -0.38
C ILE A 192 -33.77 9.09 0.39
N ILE A 193 -34.19 9.26 1.64
CA ILE A 193 -33.65 10.24 2.58
C ILE A 193 -33.04 9.45 3.75
N ARG A 194 -31.76 9.57 3.96
CA ARG A 194 -31.09 9.04 5.15
C ARG A 194 -30.91 10.14 6.17
N LYS A 195 -31.35 9.91 7.39
CA LYS A 195 -31.10 10.83 8.52
C LYS A 195 -29.60 10.82 8.89
N VAL A 196 -29.10 11.99 9.22
CA VAL A 196 -27.78 12.17 9.83
C VAL A 196 -27.99 12.62 11.26
N THR A 197 -27.72 11.73 12.21
CA THR A 197 -27.90 11.95 13.65
C THR A 197 -26.56 12.25 14.34
N ASP A 198 -26.58 12.55 15.64
CA ASP A 198 -25.34 12.72 16.42
C ASP A 198 -24.49 11.44 16.52
N LYS A 199 -25.06 10.28 16.20
CA LYS A 199 -24.36 8.99 16.17
C LYS A 199 -23.74 8.69 14.81
N ASP A 200 -24.00 9.47 13.80
CA ASP A 200 -23.50 9.31 12.44
C ASP A 200 -22.30 10.23 12.21
N CYS A 201 -21.25 9.70 11.62
CA CYS A 201 -20.15 10.50 11.12
C CYS A 201 -20.36 10.80 9.63
N ALA A 202 -20.46 12.06 9.26
CA ALA A 202 -20.67 12.46 7.87
C ALA A 202 -19.49 12.03 6.97
N VAL A 203 -18.27 11.98 7.50
CA VAL A 203 -17.09 11.51 6.76
C VAL A 203 -17.18 10.01 6.50
N ASP A 204 -17.57 9.20 7.49
CA ASP A 204 -17.76 7.75 7.33
C ASP A 204 -18.93 7.44 6.36
N LEU A 205 -20.02 8.19 6.45
CA LEU A 205 -21.12 8.07 5.49
C LEU A 205 -20.65 8.36 4.07
N THR A 206 -19.83 9.39 3.87
CA THR A 206 -19.25 9.72 2.56
C THR A 206 -18.38 8.57 2.04
N ALA A 207 -17.58 7.95 2.91
CA ALA A 207 -16.76 6.80 2.51
C ALA A 207 -17.62 5.64 1.98
N ARG A 208 -18.77 5.37 2.62
CA ARG A 208 -19.72 4.33 2.20
C ARG A 208 -20.40 4.67 0.88
N GLU A 209 -20.84 5.92 0.72
CA GLU A 209 -21.43 6.40 -0.55
C GLU A 209 -20.46 6.26 -1.72
N LEU A 210 -19.20 6.65 -1.53
CA LEU A 210 -18.17 6.51 -2.56
C LEU A 210 -17.87 5.05 -2.90
N LEU A 211 -17.90 4.15 -1.91
CA LEU A 211 -17.72 2.73 -2.14
C LEU A 211 -18.87 2.15 -2.98
N GLU A 212 -20.11 2.49 -2.64
CA GLU A 212 -21.29 2.07 -3.40
C GLU A 212 -21.24 2.58 -4.85
N LEU A 213 -20.94 3.88 -5.06
CA LEU A 213 -20.80 4.46 -6.39
C LEU A 213 -19.66 3.78 -7.19
N ARG A 214 -18.58 3.41 -6.53
CA ARG A 214 -17.46 2.70 -7.15
C ARG A 214 -17.87 1.29 -7.60
N GLU A 215 -18.63 0.55 -6.79
CA GLU A 215 -19.14 -0.78 -7.13
C GLU A 215 -20.11 -0.74 -8.32
N LYS A 216 -20.91 0.32 -8.44
CA LYS A 216 -21.86 0.52 -9.53
C LYS A 216 -21.24 1.14 -10.78
N SER A 217 -20.01 1.64 -10.72
CA SER A 217 -19.32 2.24 -11.85
C SER A 217 -19.02 1.20 -12.93
N CYS A 218 -19.38 1.50 -14.18
CA CYS A 218 -19.06 0.64 -15.33
C CYS A 218 -17.56 0.61 -15.70
N GLY A 219 -16.74 1.46 -15.08
CA GLY A 219 -15.28 1.55 -15.28
C GLY A 219 -14.81 2.11 -16.65
N LYS A 220 -15.73 2.49 -17.56
CA LYS A 220 -15.37 2.94 -18.91
C LYS A 220 -14.77 4.35 -18.95
N CYS A 221 -15.24 5.26 -18.11
CA CYS A 221 -14.74 6.64 -18.06
C CYS A 221 -13.54 6.73 -17.12
N THR A 222 -12.40 7.23 -17.62
CA THR A 222 -11.20 7.43 -16.80
C THR A 222 -11.48 8.32 -15.61
N PHE A 223 -12.14 9.47 -15.80
CA PHE A 223 -12.48 10.39 -14.71
C PHE A 223 -13.37 9.77 -13.64
N CYS A 224 -14.35 8.93 -14.02
CA CYS A 224 -15.20 8.24 -13.06
C CYS A 224 -14.41 7.14 -12.30
N ARG A 225 -13.73 6.27 -13.02
CA ARG A 225 -12.98 5.13 -12.43
C ARG A 225 -11.88 5.60 -11.49
N GLU A 226 -11.01 6.50 -11.97
CA GLU A 226 -9.87 6.99 -11.20
C GLU A 226 -10.30 8.03 -10.16
N GLY A 227 -11.26 8.92 -10.50
CA GLY A 227 -11.78 9.91 -9.58
C GLY A 227 -12.46 9.28 -8.36
N LEU A 228 -13.35 8.30 -8.55
CA LEU A 228 -13.97 7.56 -7.45
C LEU A 228 -12.93 6.86 -6.56
N TYR A 229 -11.91 6.29 -7.16
CA TYR A 229 -10.82 5.67 -6.40
C TYR A 229 -10.09 6.70 -5.54
N GLN A 230 -9.72 7.84 -6.12
CA GLN A 230 -8.97 8.89 -5.41
C GLN A 230 -9.82 9.55 -4.31
N LEU A 231 -11.10 9.83 -4.60
CA LEU A 231 -12.03 10.36 -3.60
C LEU A 231 -12.22 9.37 -2.45
N SER A 232 -12.43 8.08 -2.75
CA SER A 232 -12.58 7.03 -1.74
C SER A 232 -11.34 6.95 -0.84
N THR A 233 -10.14 6.92 -1.44
CA THR A 233 -8.88 6.86 -0.70
C THR A 233 -8.66 8.11 0.15
N GLY A 234 -8.92 9.30 -0.40
CA GLY A 234 -8.75 10.55 0.36
C GLY A 234 -9.72 10.68 1.54
N VAL A 235 -10.97 10.24 1.38
CA VAL A 235 -11.94 10.21 2.49
C VAL A 235 -11.56 9.13 3.52
N GLU A 236 -11.04 7.98 3.09
CA GLU A 236 -10.49 6.97 4.00
C GLU A 236 -9.31 7.53 4.82
N GLU A 237 -8.44 8.34 4.23
CA GLU A 237 -7.37 9.02 4.97
C GLU A 237 -7.90 9.97 6.04
N ILE A 238 -9.04 10.64 5.77
CA ILE A 238 -9.70 11.46 6.79
C ILE A 238 -10.22 10.57 7.94
N THR A 239 -10.93 9.47 7.64
CA THR A 239 -11.47 8.57 8.67
C THR A 239 -10.39 7.87 9.48
N THR A 240 -9.21 7.66 8.90
CA THR A 240 -8.04 7.03 9.54
C THR A 240 -7.09 8.04 10.20
N GLY A 241 -7.37 9.34 10.10
CA GLY A 241 -6.58 10.40 10.71
C GLY A 241 -5.26 10.70 10.01
N ARG A 242 -5.04 10.18 8.80
CA ARG A 242 -3.81 10.40 8.01
C ARG A 242 -3.87 11.65 7.16
N ALA A 243 -5.08 12.13 6.81
CA ALA A 243 -5.27 13.30 5.97
C ALA A 243 -4.69 14.59 6.57
N LYS A 244 -4.20 15.47 5.70
CA LYS A 244 -3.65 16.81 6.02
C LYS A 244 -4.62 17.91 5.52
N PRO A 245 -4.52 19.13 6.06
CA PRO A 245 -5.42 20.22 5.67
C PRO A 245 -5.46 20.54 4.16
N GLN A 246 -4.34 20.36 3.45
CA GLN A 246 -4.28 20.61 2.01
C GLN A 246 -5.04 19.56 1.17
N ASP A 247 -5.33 18.39 1.73
CA ASP A 247 -5.98 17.30 0.99
C ASP A 247 -7.44 17.62 0.69
N THR A 248 -8.07 18.48 1.48
CA THR A 248 -9.46 18.93 1.21
C THR A 248 -9.58 19.68 -0.11
N ALA A 249 -8.61 20.53 -0.45
CA ALA A 249 -8.60 21.24 -1.73
C ALA A 249 -8.43 20.27 -2.91
N PHE A 250 -7.59 19.24 -2.75
CA PHE A 250 -7.43 18.22 -3.77
C PHE A 250 -8.69 17.37 -3.99
N LEU A 251 -9.37 16.99 -2.90
CA LEU A 251 -10.67 16.28 -2.99
C LEU A 251 -11.74 17.12 -3.67
N GLU A 252 -11.77 18.42 -3.39
CA GLU A 252 -12.69 19.37 -4.03
C GLU A 252 -12.43 19.48 -5.53
N GLU A 253 -11.16 19.62 -5.93
CA GLU A 253 -10.74 19.69 -7.36
C GLU A 253 -11.15 18.43 -8.13
N ILE A 254 -10.90 17.24 -7.57
CA ILE A 254 -11.30 15.96 -8.20
C ILE A 254 -12.83 15.89 -8.33
N GLY A 255 -13.56 16.19 -7.25
CA GLY A 255 -15.03 16.18 -7.26
C GLY A 255 -15.60 17.09 -8.34
N GLN A 256 -15.07 18.31 -8.47
CA GLN A 256 -15.47 19.28 -9.51
C GLN A 256 -15.11 18.79 -10.92
N ALA A 257 -13.90 18.25 -11.12
CA ALA A 257 -13.49 17.70 -12.41
C ALA A 257 -14.39 16.56 -12.89
N MET A 258 -14.85 15.70 -11.98
CA MET A 258 -15.77 14.61 -12.31
C MET A 258 -17.13 15.11 -12.80
N THR A 259 -17.69 16.14 -12.18
CA THR A 259 -18.98 16.71 -12.62
C THR A 259 -18.93 17.32 -14.02
N LEU A 260 -17.74 17.69 -14.50
CA LEU A 260 -17.54 18.32 -15.83
C LEU A 260 -17.08 17.34 -16.91
N SER A 261 -16.49 16.21 -16.51
CA SER A 261 -15.73 15.35 -17.45
C SER A 261 -16.26 13.94 -17.56
N CYS A 262 -17.14 13.52 -16.68
CA CYS A 262 -17.79 12.22 -16.79
C CYS A 262 -18.88 12.23 -17.87
N CYS A 263 -19.19 11.05 -18.34
CA CYS A 263 -20.02 10.93 -19.52
C CYS A 263 -21.43 10.37 -19.22
N CYS A 264 -21.77 10.10 -17.95
CA CYS A 264 -23.08 9.60 -17.53
C CYS A 264 -23.49 10.18 -16.19
N SER A 265 -24.77 10.07 -15.85
CA SER A 265 -25.32 10.64 -14.62
C SER A 265 -24.71 10.06 -13.32
N LEU A 266 -24.27 8.78 -13.31
CA LEU A 266 -23.53 8.24 -12.18
C LEU A 266 -22.19 8.95 -12.02
N GLY A 267 -21.41 9.07 -13.08
CA GLY A 267 -20.10 9.71 -13.04
C GLY A 267 -20.18 11.19 -12.68
N ASP A 268 -21.15 11.93 -13.26
CA ASP A 268 -21.38 13.36 -12.99
C ASP A 268 -21.75 13.59 -11.52
N ASN A 269 -22.46 12.66 -10.88
CA ASN A 269 -22.85 12.75 -9.47
C ASN A 269 -21.83 12.12 -8.52
N ALA A 270 -20.85 11.39 -9.01
CA ALA A 270 -19.90 10.67 -8.17
C ALA A 270 -18.99 11.57 -7.30
N GLY A 271 -18.79 12.83 -7.69
CA GLY A 271 -18.12 13.84 -6.86
C GLY A 271 -19.00 14.48 -5.78
N VAL A 272 -20.32 14.37 -5.93
CA VAL A 272 -21.29 15.08 -5.07
C VAL A 272 -21.17 14.74 -3.58
N PRO A 273 -20.97 13.48 -3.16
CA PRO A 273 -20.83 13.16 -1.74
C PRO A 273 -19.73 13.97 -1.06
N VAL A 274 -18.55 14.06 -1.71
CA VAL A 274 -17.40 14.80 -1.16
C VAL A 274 -17.62 16.30 -1.20
N LEU A 275 -18.11 16.85 -2.31
CA LEU A 275 -18.36 18.29 -2.45
C LEU A 275 -19.39 18.78 -1.43
N SER A 276 -20.45 18.00 -1.21
CA SER A 276 -21.46 18.35 -0.21
C SER A 276 -20.98 18.13 1.23
N LEU A 277 -20.18 17.11 1.50
CA LEU A 277 -19.52 16.91 2.79
C LEU A 277 -18.67 18.12 3.17
N LEU A 278 -17.78 18.55 2.26
CA LEU A 278 -16.88 19.68 2.50
C LEU A 278 -17.66 20.97 2.75
N LYS A 279 -18.75 21.18 2.00
CA LYS A 279 -19.62 22.35 2.13
C LYS A 279 -20.48 22.35 3.40
N GLU A 280 -21.19 21.26 3.66
CA GLU A 280 -22.22 21.19 4.69
C GLU A 280 -21.66 20.75 6.07
N PHE A 281 -20.64 19.88 6.08
CA PHE A 281 -20.02 19.32 7.27
C PHE A 281 -18.52 19.60 7.37
N GLY A 282 -18.02 20.67 6.74
CA GLY A 282 -16.60 21.05 6.75
C GLY A 282 -15.97 21.16 8.14
N GLY A 283 -16.74 21.56 9.14
CA GLY A 283 -16.29 21.60 10.54
C GLY A 283 -16.01 20.23 11.15
N GLU A 284 -16.74 19.19 10.70
CA GLU A 284 -16.51 17.81 11.10
C GLU A 284 -15.27 17.24 10.39
N VAL A 285 -15.09 17.58 9.11
CA VAL A 285 -13.87 17.26 8.35
C VAL A 285 -12.63 17.87 9.03
N ASP A 286 -12.69 19.14 9.43
CA ASP A 286 -11.63 19.81 10.17
C ASP A 286 -11.33 19.14 11.53
N ALA A 287 -12.36 18.62 12.22
CA ALA A 287 -12.16 17.86 13.45
C ALA A 287 -11.32 16.59 13.21
N HIS A 288 -11.66 15.84 12.16
CA HIS A 288 -10.92 14.63 11.79
C HIS A 288 -9.48 14.93 11.40
N ILE A 289 -9.27 15.98 10.59
CA ILE A 289 -7.94 16.29 10.03
C ILE A 289 -7.04 16.97 11.06
N ARG A 290 -7.51 18.06 11.71
CA ARG A 290 -6.67 18.90 12.57
C ARG A 290 -6.60 18.43 14.00
N ARG A 291 -7.74 17.97 14.55
CA ARG A 291 -7.83 17.53 15.96
C ARG A 291 -7.66 16.03 16.13
N LYS A 292 -7.67 15.26 15.01
CA LYS A 292 -7.67 13.80 15.00
C LYS A 292 -8.81 13.22 15.84
N GLU A 293 -10.01 13.81 15.67
CA GLU A 293 -11.18 13.59 16.50
C GLU A 293 -12.40 13.33 15.63
N CYS A 294 -13.11 12.23 15.87
CA CYS A 294 -14.39 11.92 15.25
C CYS A 294 -15.50 12.29 16.25
N PRO A 295 -16.27 13.37 16.04
CA PRO A 295 -17.29 13.79 17.02
C PRO A 295 -18.38 12.74 17.29
N ALA A 296 -18.71 11.91 16.32
CA ALA A 296 -19.65 10.80 16.46
C ALA A 296 -19.02 9.50 17.02
N GLU A 297 -17.71 9.50 17.25
CA GLU A 297 -16.93 8.33 17.70
C GLU A 297 -17.09 7.06 16.84
N VAL A 298 -17.40 7.21 15.54
CA VAL A 298 -17.61 6.13 14.58
C VAL A 298 -16.28 5.65 13.98
N CYS A 299 -15.39 6.58 13.63
CA CYS A 299 -14.13 6.28 12.98
C CYS A 299 -13.17 5.57 13.94
N LEU A 300 -13.01 4.25 13.77
CA LEU A 300 -12.23 3.41 14.70
C LEU A 300 -10.76 3.83 14.82
N ALA A 301 -10.16 4.34 13.77
CA ALA A 301 -8.78 4.80 13.79
C ALA A 301 -8.57 6.03 14.69
N LEU A 302 -9.57 6.89 14.80
CA LEU A 302 -9.58 8.08 15.65
C LEU A 302 -10.19 7.82 17.03
N THR A 303 -10.69 6.63 17.28
CA THR A 303 -11.36 6.25 18.53
C THR A 303 -10.47 5.35 19.36
N GLN A 304 -10.38 5.64 20.64
CA GLN A 304 -9.59 4.89 21.60
C GLN A 304 -10.46 4.48 22.79
N PHE A 305 -10.07 3.38 23.43
CA PHE A 305 -10.68 2.97 24.69
C PHE A 305 -9.70 3.22 25.83
N TYR A 306 -10.22 3.53 27.01
CA TYR A 306 -9.43 3.64 28.22
C TYR A 306 -10.22 3.19 29.43
N ILE A 307 -9.54 2.91 30.52
CA ILE A 307 -10.17 2.56 31.79
C ILE A 307 -10.05 3.76 32.72
N ASP A 308 -11.19 4.33 33.13
CA ASP A 308 -11.24 5.45 34.06
C ASP A 308 -10.83 4.97 35.48
N PRO A 309 -9.69 5.45 36.00
CA PRO A 309 -9.20 5.04 37.31
C PRO A 309 -10.12 5.42 38.45
N ALA A 310 -10.98 6.42 38.25
CA ALA A 310 -11.92 6.88 39.29
C ALA A 310 -13.13 5.93 39.43
N LEU A 311 -13.51 5.25 38.34
CA LEU A 311 -14.65 4.34 38.26
C LEU A 311 -14.27 2.89 38.44
N CYS A 312 -13.02 2.53 38.12
CA CYS A 312 -12.54 1.14 38.16
C CYS A 312 -12.49 0.62 39.60
N LYS A 313 -13.12 -0.52 39.87
CA LYS A 313 -13.10 -1.20 41.15
C LYS A 313 -12.21 -2.46 41.18
N GLY A 314 -11.48 -2.73 40.08
CA GLY A 314 -10.51 -3.81 40.03
C GLY A 314 -11.11 -5.23 39.93
N GLU A 315 -12.33 -5.37 39.38
CA GLU A 315 -13.03 -6.64 39.26
C GLU A 315 -12.51 -7.55 38.12
N GLY A 316 -11.69 -7.04 37.22
CA GLY A 316 -11.03 -7.79 36.13
C GLY A 316 -11.92 -8.28 34.98
N LYS A 317 -13.25 -8.10 35.03
CA LYS A 317 -14.18 -8.59 34.00
C LYS A 317 -13.93 -8.04 32.60
N CYS A 318 -13.40 -6.81 32.49
CA CYS A 318 -12.98 -6.21 31.24
C CYS A 318 -11.79 -6.96 30.62
N ALA A 319 -10.86 -7.46 31.44
CA ALA A 319 -9.73 -8.24 30.97
C ALA A 319 -10.15 -9.65 30.50
N GLU A 320 -11.07 -10.31 31.23
CA GLU A 320 -11.65 -11.60 30.83
C GLU A 320 -12.39 -11.51 29.48
N ALA A 321 -13.05 -10.38 29.22
CA ALA A 321 -13.79 -10.16 27.97
C ALA A 321 -12.92 -9.70 26.79
N CYS A 322 -11.63 -9.38 27.01
CA CYS A 322 -10.74 -8.87 25.99
C CYS A 322 -10.14 -10.01 25.15
N PRO A 323 -10.50 -10.17 23.86
CA PRO A 323 -9.99 -11.27 23.04
C PRO A 323 -8.51 -11.09 22.68
N ALA A 324 -7.99 -9.87 22.72
CA ALA A 324 -6.59 -9.56 22.43
C ALA A 324 -5.69 -9.61 23.67
N GLY A 325 -6.26 -9.82 24.87
CA GLY A 325 -5.49 -9.78 26.12
C GLY A 325 -4.89 -8.41 26.46
N ALA A 326 -5.39 -7.34 25.82
CA ALA A 326 -4.86 -5.98 25.93
C ALA A 326 -5.16 -5.28 27.27
N ILE A 327 -5.74 -5.96 28.25
CA ILE A 327 -6.08 -5.38 29.56
C ILE A 327 -5.38 -6.14 30.67
N GLU A 328 -4.48 -5.46 31.35
CA GLU A 328 -3.87 -5.97 32.57
C GLU A 328 -4.79 -5.70 33.78
N ALA A 329 -5.24 -6.76 34.44
CA ALA A 329 -6.08 -6.68 35.62
C ALA A 329 -5.44 -7.43 36.78
N LYS A 330 -5.44 -6.80 37.94
CA LYS A 330 -4.99 -7.40 39.20
C LYS A 330 -6.01 -7.07 40.31
N ASP A 331 -6.36 -8.06 41.09
CA ASP A 331 -7.36 -7.89 42.14
C ASP A 331 -6.93 -6.81 43.17
N GLY A 332 -7.82 -5.84 43.41
CA GLY A 332 -7.54 -4.68 44.28
C GLY A 332 -6.73 -3.55 43.63
N TYR A 333 -6.53 -3.63 42.30
CA TYR A 333 -5.85 -2.59 41.51
C TYR A 333 -6.74 -2.07 40.38
N VAL A 334 -6.50 -0.83 39.97
CA VAL A 334 -7.08 -0.29 38.73
C VAL A 334 -6.54 -1.09 37.55
N SER A 335 -7.43 -1.62 36.73
CA SER A 335 -7.03 -2.29 35.49
C SER A 335 -6.47 -1.27 34.49
N VAL A 336 -5.52 -1.69 33.66
CA VAL A 336 -4.88 -0.84 32.65
C VAL A 336 -5.07 -1.46 31.27
N LEU A 337 -5.47 -0.65 30.32
CA LEU A 337 -5.61 -1.07 28.91
C LEU A 337 -4.35 -0.65 28.14
N ASP A 338 -3.70 -1.61 27.53
CA ASP A 338 -2.67 -1.36 26.53
C ASP A 338 -3.33 -0.88 25.22
N THR A 339 -3.19 0.39 24.91
CA THR A 339 -3.80 0.99 23.72
C THR A 339 -3.19 0.49 22.43
N PHE A 340 -1.99 -0.07 22.48
CA PHE A 340 -1.28 -0.64 21.33
C PHE A 340 -1.79 -2.06 21.00
N GLU A 341 -1.99 -2.91 21.99
CA GLU A 341 -2.54 -4.26 21.79
C GLU A 341 -4.07 -4.25 21.60
N CYS A 342 -4.71 -3.11 21.84
CA CYS A 342 -6.16 -2.98 21.75
C CYS A 342 -6.65 -3.01 20.29
N THR A 343 -7.41 -4.05 19.92
CA THR A 343 -8.05 -4.18 18.60
C THR A 343 -9.28 -3.28 18.43
N ARG A 344 -9.62 -2.45 19.43
CA ARG A 344 -10.76 -1.53 19.43
C ARG A 344 -12.13 -2.21 19.21
N CYS A 345 -12.25 -3.49 19.53
CA CYS A 345 -13.49 -4.28 19.31
C CYS A 345 -14.64 -3.91 20.27
N GLY A 346 -14.39 -3.15 21.33
CA GLY A 346 -15.40 -2.66 22.28
C GLY A 346 -15.99 -3.70 23.24
N LYS A 347 -15.61 -4.98 23.20
CA LYS A 347 -16.18 -6.04 24.07
C LYS A 347 -16.02 -5.75 25.57
N CYS A 348 -14.93 -5.11 25.96
CA CYS A 348 -14.68 -4.72 27.33
C CYS A 348 -15.64 -3.63 27.85
N LEU A 349 -16.22 -2.80 26.97
CA LEU A 349 -17.16 -1.74 27.34
C LEU A 349 -18.43 -2.33 27.99
N GLY A 350 -19.06 -3.30 27.33
CA GLY A 350 -20.27 -3.97 27.85
C GLY A 350 -19.99 -4.93 28.99
N ALA A 351 -18.75 -5.38 29.17
CA ALA A 351 -18.39 -6.32 30.25
C ALA A 351 -18.10 -5.66 31.58
N CYS A 352 -17.87 -4.33 31.62
CA CYS A 352 -17.51 -3.62 32.83
C CYS A 352 -18.76 -3.21 33.64
N PRO A 353 -19.04 -3.82 34.82
CA PRO A 353 -20.27 -3.53 35.60
C PRO A 353 -20.27 -2.12 36.22
N ASN A 354 -19.10 -1.47 36.26
CA ASN A 354 -18.94 -0.13 36.85
C ASN A 354 -18.82 0.96 35.77
N GLU A 355 -19.03 0.58 34.48
CA GLU A 355 -18.86 1.46 33.34
C GLU A 355 -17.53 2.24 33.35
N ALA A 356 -16.48 1.62 33.92
CA ALA A 356 -15.17 2.24 33.99
C ALA A 356 -14.42 2.22 32.65
N VAL A 357 -14.76 1.30 31.75
CA VAL A 357 -14.23 1.33 30.37
C VAL A 357 -14.97 2.44 29.61
N LYS A 358 -14.22 3.37 29.06
CA LYS A 358 -14.74 4.50 28.29
C LYS A 358 -14.21 4.47 26.87
N LYS A 359 -15.01 4.98 25.96
CA LYS A 359 -14.65 5.24 24.58
C LYS A 359 -14.41 6.73 24.41
N VAL A 360 -13.39 7.14 23.69
CA VAL A 360 -13.10 8.55 23.42
C VAL A 360 -12.51 8.69 22.02
N SER A 361 -12.85 9.78 21.37
CA SER A 361 -12.19 10.21 20.13
C SER A 361 -11.25 11.38 20.42
N GLY A 362 -10.07 11.37 19.77
CA GLY A 362 -9.07 12.41 20.01
C GLY A 362 -8.12 12.07 21.18
N LYS A 363 -7.76 13.10 21.97
CA LYS A 363 -6.69 13.00 22.97
C LYS A 363 -7.14 12.23 24.23
N LEU A 364 -6.41 11.19 24.58
CA LEU A 364 -6.59 10.44 25.83
C LEU A 364 -6.32 11.31 27.07
N PRO A 365 -7.07 11.11 28.18
CA PRO A 365 -6.70 11.66 29.47
C PRO A 365 -5.39 11.05 29.98
N LYS A 366 -4.73 11.70 30.96
CA LYS A 366 -3.57 11.11 31.61
C LYS A 366 -3.97 9.85 32.38
N LEU A 367 -3.51 8.72 31.97
CA LEU A 367 -3.83 7.40 32.52
C LEU A 367 -2.59 6.79 33.19
N PRO A 368 -2.77 5.90 34.19
CA PRO A 368 -1.67 5.13 34.74
C PRO A 368 -1.19 4.12 33.70
N SER A 369 0.13 4.01 33.54
CA SER A 369 0.78 3.03 32.65
C SER A 369 0.90 1.63 33.28
N ARG A 370 0.60 1.49 34.56
CA ARG A 370 0.62 0.23 35.33
C ARG A 370 -0.56 0.18 36.29
N PRO A 371 -1.03 -1.04 36.73
CA PRO A 371 -2.09 -1.17 37.71
C PRO A 371 -1.75 -0.46 39.03
N VAL A 372 -2.58 0.50 39.40
CA VAL A 372 -2.44 1.30 40.63
C VAL A 372 -3.36 0.75 41.73
N LYS A 373 -2.85 0.61 42.94
CA LYS A 373 -3.62 0.09 44.06
C LYS A 373 -4.83 0.98 44.38
N LEU A 374 -5.99 0.36 44.51
CA LEU A 374 -7.22 1.06 44.91
C LEU A 374 -7.12 1.60 46.33
N LYS A 375 -7.53 2.85 46.56
CA LYS A 375 -7.57 3.46 47.88
C LYS A 375 -8.52 2.67 48.78
N GLY A 376 -7.98 2.02 49.84
CA GLY A 376 -8.76 1.26 50.80
C GLY A 376 -8.67 -0.29 50.66
N ALA A 377 -7.96 -0.82 49.69
CA ALA A 377 -7.74 -2.26 49.60
C ALA A 377 -6.76 -2.75 50.70
N LYS A 378 -7.19 -3.74 51.51
CA LYS A 378 -6.32 -4.37 52.55
C LYS A 378 -5.24 -5.18 51.83
N ALA A 379 -3.98 -5.06 52.28
CA ALA A 379 -2.87 -5.86 51.74
C ALA A 379 -3.08 -7.34 52.09
N SER A 380 -3.11 -8.19 51.06
CA SER A 380 -3.00 -9.63 51.24
C SER A 380 -1.56 -10.01 51.64
N ALA A 381 -1.40 -11.08 52.42
CA ALA A 381 -0.16 -11.44 53.10
C ALA A 381 0.98 -11.97 52.21
N GLU A 382 0.86 -11.87 50.89
CA GLU A 382 1.81 -12.40 49.90
C GLU A 382 2.78 -11.34 49.29
N GLU A 383 2.76 -10.11 49.77
CA GLU A 383 3.50 -8.96 49.20
C GLU A 383 4.99 -8.87 49.60
N LYS A 384 5.62 -9.93 50.15
CA LYS A 384 7.04 -9.85 50.58
C LYS A 384 8.06 -10.63 49.78
N THR A 385 7.68 -11.21 48.66
CA THR A 385 8.64 -11.95 47.82
C THR A 385 8.28 -11.87 46.34
N GLU A 386 8.42 -10.71 45.73
CA GLU A 386 8.59 -10.62 44.25
C GLU A 386 8.88 -9.17 43.85
N ARG A 387 10.11 -8.72 44.17
CA ARG A 387 10.80 -7.71 43.34
C ARG A 387 11.69 -8.48 42.37
N THR A 388 11.08 -9.16 41.42
CA THR A 388 11.78 -9.72 40.26
C THR A 388 10.91 -9.45 39.03
N ALA A 389 11.55 -8.88 38.03
CA ALA A 389 11.05 -8.49 36.75
C ALA A 389 9.73 -9.16 36.29
N VAL A 390 8.70 -8.37 36.08
CA VAL A 390 7.47 -8.82 35.42
C VAL A 390 7.82 -9.08 33.93
N LYS A 391 8.10 -10.34 33.61
CA LYS A 391 8.18 -10.82 32.23
C LYS A 391 6.80 -10.71 31.62
N ARG A 392 6.64 -9.87 30.62
CA ARG A 392 5.46 -9.87 29.73
C ARG A 392 5.32 -11.28 29.14
N LYS A 393 4.37 -12.09 29.62
CA LYS A 393 4.03 -13.37 29.00
C LYS A 393 3.18 -13.11 27.78
N ARG A 394 3.79 -13.11 26.61
CA ARG A 394 3.07 -13.37 25.36
C ARG A 394 2.81 -14.88 25.28
N VAL A 395 1.54 -15.28 25.24
CA VAL A 395 1.14 -16.68 25.11
C VAL A 395 1.28 -17.08 23.66
N PHE A 396 2.34 -17.80 23.31
CA PHE A 396 2.36 -18.65 22.13
C PHE A 396 2.27 -20.12 22.54
N GLY A 397 1.47 -20.88 21.80
CA GLY A 397 1.16 -22.27 22.08
C GLY A 397 2.40 -23.14 22.19
N THR A 398 2.31 -24.12 23.06
CA THR A 398 3.33 -25.10 23.42
C THR A 398 3.89 -25.84 22.20
N ALA A 399 5.10 -25.48 21.78
CA ALA A 399 5.88 -26.29 20.86
C ALA A 399 6.53 -27.48 21.62
N LYS A 400 6.35 -28.68 21.06
CA LYS A 400 6.94 -29.91 21.58
C LYS A 400 8.47 -29.85 21.53
N LYS A 401 9.12 -30.28 22.61
CA LYS A 401 10.58 -30.47 22.69
C LYS A 401 11.12 -31.23 21.47
N VAL A 402 11.98 -30.56 20.71
CA VAL A 402 12.84 -31.20 19.70
C VAL A 402 14.16 -31.61 20.36
N VAL A 403 14.55 -32.85 20.10
CA VAL A 403 15.78 -33.48 20.60
C VAL A 403 17.01 -32.78 20.02
N LYS A 404 17.93 -32.35 20.87
CA LYS A 404 19.21 -31.75 20.49
C LYS A 404 20.08 -32.78 19.77
N THR A 405 20.42 -32.51 18.52
CA THR A 405 21.62 -33.04 17.89
C THR A 405 22.70 -31.96 17.88
N GLU A 406 23.76 -32.19 18.63
CA GLU A 406 24.91 -31.27 18.66
C GLU A 406 25.62 -31.27 17.29
N LYS A 407 25.49 -30.16 16.54
CA LYS A 407 26.45 -29.82 15.49
C LYS A 407 27.44 -28.83 16.07
N LYS A 408 28.71 -29.21 16.09
CA LYS A 408 29.82 -28.31 16.36
C LYS A 408 29.87 -27.23 15.29
N THR A 409 29.42 -26.04 15.56
CA THR A 409 29.66 -24.85 14.78
C THR A 409 30.88 -24.16 15.35
N GLY A 410 31.98 -24.19 14.62
CA GLY A 410 33.17 -23.40 14.89
C GLY A 410 32.88 -21.93 14.50
N ALA A 411 32.25 -21.17 15.35
CA ALA A 411 32.24 -19.71 15.21
C ALA A 411 33.63 -19.22 15.64
N SER A 412 34.36 -18.54 14.75
CA SER A 412 35.56 -17.80 15.13
C SER A 412 35.12 -16.66 16.07
N LYS A 413 35.42 -16.77 17.34
CA LYS A 413 35.27 -15.67 18.28
C LYS A 413 36.17 -14.54 17.82
N LEU A 414 35.61 -13.36 17.62
CA LEU A 414 36.43 -12.15 17.52
C LEU A 414 37.41 -12.13 18.69
N GLU A 415 38.71 -12.01 18.43
CA GLU A 415 39.65 -11.67 19.50
C GLU A 415 39.19 -10.36 20.10
N LYS A 416 38.78 -10.38 21.38
CA LYS A 416 38.42 -9.17 22.10
C LYS A 416 39.64 -8.27 22.10
N VAL A 417 39.61 -7.24 21.27
CA VAL A 417 40.63 -6.19 21.29
C VAL A 417 40.54 -5.54 22.68
N GLN A 418 41.55 -5.75 23.52
CA GLN A 418 41.64 -5.03 24.80
C GLN A 418 41.97 -3.55 24.46
N VAL A 419 40.92 -2.74 24.44
CA VAL A 419 41.07 -1.32 24.19
C VAL A 419 41.18 -0.59 25.52
N ASN A 420 42.18 0.29 25.65
CA ASN A 420 42.32 1.14 26.84
C ASN A 420 41.24 2.24 26.82
N ILE A 421 40.24 2.16 27.71
CA ILE A 421 39.17 3.15 27.79
C ILE A 421 39.72 4.45 28.39
N VAL A 422 39.78 5.49 27.59
CA VAL A 422 40.24 6.83 27.99
C VAL A 422 39.09 7.82 28.21
N LYS A 423 37.88 7.52 27.72
CA LYS A 423 36.72 8.40 27.80
C LYS A 423 35.45 7.58 27.98
N THR A 424 34.53 8.04 28.85
CA THR A 424 33.18 7.53 28.99
C THR A 424 32.19 8.64 28.69
N LEU A 425 31.23 8.37 27.79
CA LEU A 425 30.13 9.25 27.42
C LEU A 425 28.81 8.64 27.91
N GLN A 426 27.83 9.50 28.14
CA GLN A 426 26.48 9.09 28.52
C GLN A 426 25.44 9.78 27.63
N THR A 427 24.45 9.03 27.21
CA THR A 427 23.32 9.50 26.41
C THR A 427 22.07 8.71 26.76
N ASP A 428 20.90 9.04 26.19
CA ASP A 428 19.72 8.19 26.35
C ASP A 428 19.78 6.99 25.38
N ILE A 429 20.17 7.22 24.12
CA ILE A 429 20.23 6.15 23.09
C ILE A 429 21.61 6.19 22.41
N VAL A 430 22.29 5.05 22.36
CA VAL A 430 23.51 4.85 21.55
C VAL A 430 23.12 4.21 20.22
N ILE A 431 23.56 4.81 19.11
CA ILE A 431 23.25 4.32 17.76
C ILE A 431 24.55 3.93 17.07
N VAL A 432 24.62 2.68 16.60
CA VAL A 432 25.78 2.15 15.89
C VAL A 432 25.55 2.25 14.39
N ALA A 433 26.34 3.10 13.75
CA ALA A 433 26.36 3.52 12.35
C ALA A 433 25.36 4.62 11.98
N GLY A 434 25.83 5.54 11.11
CA GLY A 434 25.10 6.71 10.60
C GLY A 434 24.54 6.53 9.19
N GLY A 435 24.10 5.30 8.85
CA GLY A 435 23.31 4.99 7.66
C GLY A 435 21.89 5.52 7.77
N PRO A 436 21.01 5.31 6.75
CA PRO A 436 19.65 5.83 6.77
C PRO A 436 18.82 5.32 7.95
N ALA A 437 19.04 4.08 8.39
CA ALA A 437 18.36 3.52 9.56
C ALA A 437 18.81 4.20 10.86
N GLY A 438 20.14 4.36 11.06
CA GLY A 438 20.67 5.04 12.25
C GLY A 438 20.30 6.52 12.32
N LEU A 439 20.31 7.23 11.17
CA LEU A 439 19.85 8.61 11.09
C LEU A 439 18.35 8.73 11.40
N ALA A 440 17.52 7.83 10.86
CA ALA A 440 16.08 7.81 11.14
C ALA A 440 15.80 7.55 12.63
N ALA A 441 16.55 6.63 13.26
CA ALA A 441 16.45 6.37 14.68
C ALA A 441 16.83 7.61 15.52
N ALA A 442 17.92 8.29 15.17
CA ALA A 442 18.39 9.50 15.85
C ALA A 442 17.41 10.66 15.75
N ILE A 443 16.84 10.89 14.56
CA ILE A 443 15.85 11.94 14.33
C ILE A 443 14.60 11.64 15.18
N THR A 444 14.10 10.41 15.12
CA THR A 444 12.91 10.00 15.88
C THR A 444 13.13 10.12 17.38
N ALA A 445 14.29 9.72 17.89
CA ALA A 445 14.68 9.93 19.28
C ALA A 445 14.67 11.41 19.66
N GLY A 446 15.26 12.27 18.84
CA GLY A 446 15.30 13.73 19.04
C GLY A 446 13.90 14.37 19.01
N GLU A 447 13.00 13.92 18.12
CA GLU A 447 11.60 14.35 18.06
C GLU A 447 10.80 13.94 19.33
N LYS A 448 11.25 12.88 20.00
CA LYS A 448 10.74 12.45 21.33
C LYS A 448 11.44 13.16 22.50
N GLY A 449 12.38 14.06 22.25
CA GLY A 449 13.12 14.83 23.26
C GLY A 449 14.25 14.05 23.93
N LEU A 450 14.71 12.94 23.35
CA LEU A 450 15.81 12.13 23.85
C LEU A 450 17.13 12.53 23.19
N LYS A 451 18.23 12.39 23.95
CA LYS A 451 19.60 12.59 23.44
C LYS A 451 20.12 11.29 22.83
N SER A 452 20.83 11.42 21.71
CA SER A 452 21.46 10.26 21.08
C SER A 452 22.87 10.58 20.63
N ILE A 453 23.71 9.54 20.57
CA ILE A 453 25.05 9.57 20.00
C ILE A 453 25.11 8.51 18.89
N ILE A 454 25.47 8.95 17.66
CA ILE A 454 25.77 8.04 16.56
C ILE A 454 27.28 7.77 16.52
N LEU A 455 27.68 6.51 16.50
CA LEU A 455 29.03 6.04 16.30
C LEU A 455 29.17 5.58 14.84
N GLU A 456 29.81 6.36 14.00
CA GLU A 456 30.01 6.07 12.57
C GLU A 456 31.49 5.83 12.27
N LYS A 457 31.82 4.66 11.72
CA LYS A 457 33.22 4.31 11.41
C LYS A 457 33.80 5.04 10.19
N SER A 458 32.94 5.48 9.28
CA SER A 458 33.36 6.22 8.09
C SER A 458 33.58 7.71 8.40
N SER A 459 34.20 8.40 7.46
CA SER A 459 34.37 9.88 7.54
C SER A 459 33.11 10.66 7.18
N THR A 460 32.03 10.00 6.80
CA THR A 460 30.75 10.59 6.40
C THR A 460 29.59 9.69 6.77
N THR A 461 28.43 10.26 6.94
CA THR A 461 27.15 9.55 7.12
C THR A 461 26.59 8.99 5.81
N GLY A 462 25.60 8.11 5.91
CA GLY A 462 24.75 7.64 4.82
C GLY A 462 25.01 6.20 4.36
N GLY A 463 26.21 5.66 4.57
CA GLY A 463 26.51 4.28 4.21
C GLY A 463 26.10 3.92 2.77
N ALA A 464 25.47 2.77 2.59
CA ALA A 464 25.00 2.27 1.29
C ALA A 464 23.98 3.19 0.60
N ALA A 465 23.19 3.97 1.35
CA ALA A 465 22.20 4.86 0.77
C ALA A 465 22.80 5.97 -0.10
N ASN A 466 24.08 6.33 0.11
CA ASN A 466 24.79 7.28 -0.75
C ASN A 466 24.95 6.78 -2.21
N MET A 467 24.79 5.48 -2.45
CA MET A 467 24.83 4.88 -3.80
C MET A 467 23.43 4.64 -4.35
N GLY A 468 22.42 4.65 -3.49
CA GLY A 468 21.04 4.34 -3.85
C GLY A 468 20.27 5.50 -4.49
N MET A 469 19.01 5.27 -4.81
CA MET A 469 18.15 6.23 -5.49
C MET A 469 16.96 6.68 -4.65
N GLY A 470 16.45 5.87 -3.74
CA GLY A 470 15.33 6.23 -2.88
C GLY A 470 14.62 5.05 -2.21
N PRO A 471 13.76 5.34 -1.22
CA PRO A 471 13.05 4.32 -0.44
C PRO A 471 11.75 3.84 -1.11
N LEU A 472 11.26 2.66 -0.67
CA LEU A 472 9.90 2.22 -0.94
C LEU A 472 8.88 3.05 -0.15
N GLY A 473 7.75 3.33 -0.80
CA GLY A 473 6.53 3.81 -0.18
C GLY A 473 5.31 3.10 -0.79
N ILE A 474 4.31 2.79 0.01
CA ILE A 474 3.08 2.11 -0.42
C ILE A 474 1.89 3.00 -0.07
N ALA A 475 0.93 3.13 -0.99
CA ALA A 475 -0.25 3.97 -0.85
C ALA A 475 0.08 5.45 -0.55
N THR A 476 1.15 5.99 -1.15
CA THR A 476 1.60 7.37 -0.94
C THR A 476 0.81 8.36 -1.79
N LYS A 477 0.83 9.64 -1.41
CA LYS A 477 0.26 10.73 -2.21
C LYS A 477 0.95 10.87 -3.56
N ILE A 478 2.26 10.64 -3.62
CA ILE A 478 3.06 10.67 -4.86
C ILE A 478 2.58 9.58 -5.83
N GLN A 479 2.32 8.37 -5.33
CA GLN A 479 1.78 7.29 -6.16
C GLN A 479 0.41 7.65 -6.70
N ARG A 480 -0.49 8.14 -5.86
CA ARG A 480 -1.84 8.56 -6.28
C ARG A 480 -1.79 9.66 -7.34
N ALA A 481 -0.95 10.68 -7.16
CA ALA A 481 -0.77 11.73 -8.15
C ALA A 481 -0.26 11.24 -9.52
N ASN A 482 0.44 10.11 -9.55
CA ASN A 482 0.94 9.46 -10.76
C ASN A 482 0.07 8.27 -11.23
N PHE A 483 -1.16 8.15 -10.74
CA PHE A 483 -2.10 7.06 -11.06
C PHE A 483 -1.56 5.65 -10.79
N ASN A 484 -0.68 5.51 -9.81
CA ASN A 484 -0.14 4.24 -9.35
C ASN A 484 -0.83 3.84 -8.05
N ASN A 485 -1.67 2.81 -8.11
CA ASN A 485 -2.59 2.47 -7.03
C ASN A 485 -2.29 1.07 -6.48
N ILE A 486 -1.25 0.95 -5.67
CA ILE A 486 -1.05 -0.26 -4.88
C ILE A 486 -1.48 0.00 -3.43
N SER A 487 -2.42 -0.80 -2.92
CA SER A 487 -2.80 -0.74 -1.50
C SER A 487 -1.79 -1.49 -0.64
N VAL A 488 -1.79 -1.20 0.67
CA VAL A 488 -0.98 -1.97 1.63
C VAL A 488 -1.39 -3.45 1.65
N ALA A 489 -2.68 -3.74 1.50
CA ALA A 489 -3.18 -5.11 1.46
C ALA A 489 -2.67 -5.87 0.22
N ASP A 490 -2.68 -5.24 -0.96
CA ASP A 490 -2.18 -5.85 -2.19
C ASP A 490 -0.66 -6.06 -2.13
N ALA A 491 0.08 -5.07 -1.63
CA ALA A 491 1.52 -5.18 -1.45
C ALA A 491 1.89 -6.28 -0.44
N LEU A 492 1.16 -6.37 0.68
CA LEU A 492 1.35 -7.43 1.66
C LEU A 492 1.07 -8.80 1.06
N LYS A 493 -0.06 -8.95 0.37
CA LYS A 493 -0.41 -10.20 -0.30
C LYS A 493 0.67 -10.61 -1.30
N LEU A 494 1.06 -9.70 -2.20
CA LEU A 494 2.11 -9.93 -3.19
C LEU A 494 3.43 -10.36 -2.50
N HIS A 495 3.83 -9.66 -1.46
CA HIS A 495 5.08 -9.95 -0.74
C HIS A 495 5.04 -11.30 -0.02
N MET A 496 3.94 -11.59 0.68
CA MET A 496 3.77 -12.85 1.42
C MET A 496 3.69 -14.07 0.47
N GLU A 497 2.99 -13.93 -0.66
CA GLU A 497 2.94 -14.97 -1.70
C GLU A 497 4.32 -15.18 -2.35
N TYR A 498 5.05 -14.10 -2.65
CA TYR A 498 6.40 -14.18 -3.20
C TYR A 498 7.38 -14.88 -2.25
N THR A 499 7.32 -14.61 -0.97
CA THR A 499 8.20 -15.19 0.06
C THR A 499 7.66 -16.52 0.62
N HIS A 500 6.60 -17.07 0.04
CA HIS A 500 5.95 -18.32 0.48
C HIS A 500 5.61 -18.32 1.98
N TYR A 501 5.27 -17.16 2.55
CA TYR A 501 5.02 -16.95 3.99
C TYR A 501 6.20 -17.32 4.91
N ASN A 502 7.42 -17.43 4.38
CA ASN A 502 8.62 -17.76 5.14
C ASN A 502 9.28 -16.51 5.78
N VAL A 503 8.46 -15.56 6.19
CA VAL A 503 8.87 -14.30 6.81
C VAL A 503 7.87 -13.88 7.89
N ASP A 504 8.26 -12.94 8.76
CA ASP A 504 7.36 -12.41 9.79
C ASP A 504 6.33 -11.45 9.17
N ALA A 505 5.10 -11.93 9.01
CA ALA A 505 4.01 -11.16 8.39
C ALA A 505 3.65 -9.91 9.19
N ASP A 506 3.75 -9.95 10.53
CA ASP A 506 3.43 -8.82 11.41
C ASP A 506 4.48 -7.70 11.28
N LEU A 507 5.75 -8.07 11.16
CA LEU A 507 6.83 -7.13 10.84
C LEU A 507 6.63 -6.48 9.47
N VAL A 508 6.35 -7.29 8.43
CA VAL A 508 6.10 -6.79 7.07
C VAL A 508 4.91 -5.84 7.04
N GLN A 509 3.79 -6.22 7.65
CA GLN A 509 2.59 -5.40 7.70
C GLN A 509 2.83 -4.07 8.44
N THR A 510 3.53 -4.12 9.57
CA THR A 510 3.86 -2.93 10.37
C THR A 510 4.72 -1.97 9.56
N TYR A 511 5.72 -2.49 8.86
CA TYR A 511 6.58 -1.72 7.97
C TYR A 511 5.79 -1.11 6.81
N PHE A 512 4.98 -1.88 6.09
CA PHE A 512 4.23 -1.38 4.94
C PHE A 512 3.21 -0.31 5.34
N ASN A 513 2.52 -0.49 6.46
CA ASN A 513 1.60 0.51 7.00
C ASN A 513 2.30 1.84 7.33
N LYS A 514 3.56 1.79 7.77
CA LYS A 514 4.34 2.98 8.13
C LYS A 514 4.94 3.69 6.91
N SER A 515 5.09 3.00 5.78
CA SER A 515 5.89 3.47 4.65
C SER A 515 5.41 4.78 4.03
N ALA A 516 4.09 4.99 3.89
CA ALA A 516 3.54 6.23 3.35
C ALA A 516 3.83 7.43 4.26
N ASP A 517 3.60 7.28 5.56
CA ASP A 517 3.92 8.30 6.57
C ASP A 517 5.42 8.64 6.58
N THR A 518 6.27 7.63 6.35
CA THR A 518 7.72 7.84 6.26
C THR A 518 8.12 8.67 5.03
N ILE A 519 7.48 8.48 3.89
CA ILE A 519 7.72 9.34 2.72
C ILE A 519 7.32 10.79 3.03
N GLU A 520 6.18 11.01 3.69
CA GLU A 520 5.75 12.34 4.08
C GLU A 520 6.69 12.96 5.13
N TRP A 521 7.11 12.18 6.13
CA TRP A 521 8.09 12.61 7.13
C TRP A 521 9.43 13.03 6.50
N LEU A 522 9.91 12.34 5.46
CA LEU A 522 11.09 12.76 4.69
C LEU A 522 10.83 14.08 3.93
N GLN A 523 9.65 14.26 3.35
CA GLN A 523 9.28 15.51 2.67
C GLN A 523 9.22 16.70 3.65
N ASP A 524 8.73 16.47 4.86
CA ASP A 524 8.67 17.51 5.91
C ASP A 524 10.07 17.99 6.33
N MET A 525 11.11 17.17 6.15
CA MET A 525 12.53 17.55 6.31
C MET A 525 13.14 18.23 5.07
N GLY A 526 12.37 18.42 4.01
CA GLY A 526 12.82 19.02 2.76
C GLY A 526 13.47 18.05 1.77
N VAL A 527 13.18 16.74 1.88
CA VAL A 527 13.54 15.78 0.84
C VAL A 527 12.54 15.89 -0.31
N GLU A 528 13.03 16.18 -1.51
CA GLU A 528 12.21 16.17 -2.70
C GLU A 528 12.27 14.80 -3.40
N PHE A 529 11.11 14.34 -3.87
CA PHE A 529 11.01 13.12 -4.69
C PHE A 529 10.65 13.49 -6.13
N ALA A 530 11.28 12.82 -7.08
CA ALA A 530 10.97 12.98 -8.51
C ALA A 530 9.67 12.27 -8.91
N GLY A 531 9.25 11.29 -8.13
CA GLY A 531 8.06 10.49 -8.35
C GLY A 531 8.19 9.10 -7.73
N ALA A 532 7.17 8.27 -7.95
CA ALA A 532 7.19 6.86 -7.63
C ALA A 532 7.29 6.06 -8.95
N PHE A 533 8.29 5.19 -9.05
CA PHE A 533 8.68 4.53 -10.28
C PHE A 533 8.66 3.01 -10.17
N ARG A 534 8.49 2.36 -11.31
CA ARG A 534 8.74 0.94 -11.52
C ARG A 534 10.21 0.76 -11.91
N TYR A 535 10.81 -0.35 -11.53
CA TYR A 535 12.14 -0.69 -12.05
C TYR A 535 12.02 -1.39 -13.40
N PHE A 536 11.12 -2.36 -13.53
CA PHE A 536 10.82 -3.07 -14.76
C PHE A 536 9.29 -3.17 -14.94
N LYS A 537 8.85 -3.58 -16.12
CA LYS A 537 7.43 -3.53 -16.55
C LYS A 537 6.46 -4.22 -15.57
N GLU A 538 6.84 -5.36 -15.03
CA GLU A 538 6.02 -6.18 -14.12
C GLU A 538 6.19 -5.83 -12.64
N SER A 539 7.04 -4.86 -12.29
CA SER A 539 7.20 -4.39 -10.92
C SER A 539 6.16 -3.35 -10.55
N GLU A 540 5.93 -3.16 -9.25
CA GLU A 540 5.05 -2.11 -8.76
C GLU A 540 5.77 -0.76 -8.65
N ALA A 541 5.05 0.33 -8.84
CA ALA A 541 5.60 1.68 -8.76
C ALA A 541 5.74 2.13 -7.29
N THR A 542 6.59 1.43 -6.54
CA THR A 542 6.84 1.69 -5.12
C THR A 542 8.12 2.46 -4.85
N TRP A 543 8.97 2.65 -5.84
CA TRP A 543 10.28 3.28 -5.68
C TRP A 543 10.19 4.80 -5.72
N HIS A 544 10.24 5.46 -4.56
CA HIS A 544 10.22 6.90 -4.44
C HIS A 544 11.64 7.45 -4.66
N ILE A 545 11.93 7.84 -5.89
CA ILE A 545 13.25 8.31 -6.26
C ILE A 545 13.47 9.74 -5.79
N VAL A 546 14.53 9.93 -5.02
CA VAL A 546 14.95 11.26 -4.53
C VAL A 546 15.38 12.14 -5.70
N LYS A 547 14.90 13.38 -5.71
CA LYS A 547 15.30 14.39 -6.68
C LYS A 547 16.50 15.17 -6.12
N PRO A 548 17.72 14.99 -6.65
CA PRO A 548 18.88 15.71 -6.18
C PRO A 548 18.88 17.16 -6.65
N GLU A 549 19.65 18.04 -5.97
CA GLU A 549 19.71 19.47 -6.27
C GLU A 549 20.12 19.79 -7.73
N ASN A 550 20.95 18.94 -8.35
CA ASN A 550 21.34 19.07 -9.77
C ASN A 550 20.27 18.59 -10.75
N GLY A 551 19.16 18.05 -10.28
CA GLY A 551 18.04 17.56 -11.08
C GLY A 551 18.27 16.26 -11.85
N VAL A 552 19.46 15.67 -11.78
CA VAL A 552 19.80 14.44 -12.52
C VAL A 552 19.39 13.21 -11.70
N ILE A 553 18.34 12.53 -12.15
CA ILE A 553 17.86 11.28 -11.53
C ILE A 553 18.79 10.15 -11.95
N GLY A 554 19.21 9.33 -10.99
CA GLY A 554 20.07 8.18 -11.24
C GLY A 554 20.77 7.68 -9.97
N PRO A 555 21.74 6.78 -10.09
CA PRO A 555 22.56 6.31 -8.98
C PRO A 555 23.11 7.48 -8.17
N ARG A 556 23.15 7.35 -6.85
CA ARG A 556 23.53 8.38 -5.85
C ARG A 556 22.49 9.48 -5.60
N ALA A 557 21.31 9.46 -6.20
CA ALA A 557 20.27 10.47 -5.94
C ALA A 557 19.88 10.54 -4.44
N ALA A 558 19.86 9.41 -3.74
CA ALA A 558 19.49 9.35 -2.32
C ALA A 558 20.53 10.01 -1.38
N SER A 559 21.72 10.39 -1.85
CA SER A 559 22.67 11.17 -1.06
C SER A 559 22.10 12.53 -0.64
N ALA A 560 21.21 13.11 -1.43
CA ALA A 560 20.49 14.34 -1.07
C ALA A 560 19.55 14.12 0.13
N MET A 561 18.87 12.98 0.21
CA MET A 561 18.06 12.57 1.37
C MET A 561 18.94 12.40 2.61
N VAL A 562 20.06 11.68 2.48
CA VAL A 562 21.02 11.48 3.59
C VAL A 562 21.52 12.81 4.15
N LYS A 563 21.85 13.77 3.27
CA LYS A 563 22.26 15.11 3.69
C LYS A 563 21.20 15.78 4.56
N LYS A 564 19.94 15.79 4.12
CA LYS A 564 18.81 16.36 4.88
C LYS A 564 18.58 15.66 6.22
N MET A 565 18.62 14.33 6.23
CA MET A 565 18.50 13.55 7.45
C MET A 565 19.64 13.83 8.43
N THR A 566 20.88 13.98 7.93
CA THR A 566 22.05 14.31 8.77
C THR A 566 21.94 15.71 9.38
N GLU A 567 21.51 16.70 8.59
CA GLU A 567 21.23 18.06 9.07
C GLU A 567 20.15 18.02 10.16
N ARG A 568 19.04 17.33 9.90
CA ARG A 568 17.93 17.22 10.86
C ARG A 568 18.31 16.52 12.16
N ALA A 569 19.09 15.44 12.12
CA ALA A 569 19.59 14.77 13.33
C ALA A 569 20.42 15.71 14.21
N LYS A 570 21.30 16.52 13.59
CA LYS A 570 22.10 17.54 14.30
C LYS A 570 21.25 18.65 14.89
N GLU A 571 20.24 19.15 14.17
CA GLU A 571 19.30 20.17 14.67
C GLU A 571 18.55 19.69 15.93
N LEU A 572 18.23 18.40 15.98
CA LEU A 572 17.58 17.77 17.13
C LEU A 572 18.56 17.41 18.27
N GLY A 573 19.84 17.78 18.15
CA GLY A 573 20.84 17.60 19.20
C GLY A 573 21.53 16.24 19.22
N CYS A 574 21.43 15.43 18.15
CA CYS A 574 22.19 14.21 18.03
C CYS A 574 23.69 14.52 17.83
N GLU A 575 24.57 13.93 18.63
CA GLU A 575 26.00 13.94 18.44
C GLU A 575 26.41 12.85 17.44
N ILE A 576 27.10 13.21 16.36
CA ILE A 576 27.57 12.25 15.35
C ILE A 576 29.10 12.18 15.43
N MET A 577 29.63 11.04 15.89
CA MET A 577 31.05 10.76 16.00
C MET A 577 31.51 9.98 14.76
N LEU A 578 32.11 10.69 13.82
CA LEU A 578 32.72 10.12 12.60
C LEU A 578 34.10 9.52 12.87
N GLY A 579 34.54 8.54 12.08
CA GLY A 579 35.80 7.84 12.27
C GLY A 579 35.89 7.08 13.58
N THR A 580 34.71 6.68 14.15
CA THR A 580 34.62 6.08 15.48
C THR A 580 33.92 4.70 15.38
N PRO A 581 34.65 3.64 14.94
CA PRO A 581 34.12 2.30 14.82
C PRO A 581 33.72 1.75 16.19
N ALA A 582 32.50 1.22 16.30
CA ALA A 582 32.06 0.41 17.42
C ALA A 582 32.73 -0.98 17.35
N THR A 583 33.14 -1.54 18.51
CA THR A 583 33.87 -2.81 18.58
C THR A 583 33.20 -3.88 19.42
N SER A 584 32.40 -3.49 20.41
CA SER A 584 31.63 -4.44 21.23
C SER A 584 30.41 -3.75 21.88
N LEU A 585 29.37 -4.54 22.18
CA LEU A 585 28.26 -4.12 23.03
C LEU A 585 28.64 -4.35 24.51
N ILE A 586 28.13 -3.48 25.37
CA ILE A 586 28.27 -3.60 26.82
C ILE A 586 26.99 -4.22 27.37
N GLN A 587 27.11 -5.38 27.98
CA GLN A 587 25.99 -6.10 28.57
C GLN A 587 26.18 -6.23 30.07
N GLU A 588 25.17 -5.84 30.86
CA GLU A 588 25.14 -5.94 32.33
C GLU A 588 23.82 -6.60 32.74
N ASP A 589 23.88 -7.64 33.57
CA ASP A 589 22.72 -8.38 34.05
C ASP A 589 21.73 -8.83 32.94
N GLY A 590 22.27 -9.18 31.75
CA GLY A 590 21.48 -9.58 30.61
C GLY A 590 20.92 -8.42 29.74
N LYS A 591 21.16 -7.18 30.15
CA LYS A 591 20.71 -5.97 29.43
C LYS A 591 21.87 -5.34 28.65
N VAL A 592 21.60 -4.83 27.47
CA VAL A 592 22.57 -4.04 26.72
C VAL A 592 22.47 -2.57 27.17
N VAL A 593 23.58 -2.04 27.69
CA VAL A 593 23.63 -0.72 28.35
C VAL A 593 24.64 0.25 27.69
N GLY A 594 25.24 -0.15 26.59
CA GLY A 594 26.20 0.72 25.88
C GLY A 594 27.03 0.01 24.83
N VAL A 595 28.02 0.74 24.33
CA VAL A 595 28.92 0.33 23.24
C VAL A 595 30.34 0.78 23.56
N VAL A 596 31.31 -0.08 23.29
CA VAL A 596 32.72 0.31 23.21
C VAL A 596 33.08 0.64 21.77
N ALA A 597 33.71 1.78 21.58
CA ALA A 597 34.20 2.24 20.28
C ALA A 597 35.66 2.66 20.37
N VAL A 598 36.28 2.89 19.23
CA VAL A 598 37.68 3.30 19.13
C VAL A 598 37.77 4.65 18.37
N ASP A 599 38.54 5.60 18.88
CA ASP A 599 38.76 6.86 18.18
C ASP A 599 39.88 6.74 17.12
N ALA A 600 40.13 7.83 16.38
CA ALA A 600 41.13 7.89 15.34
C ALA A 600 42.56 7.63 15.83
N ASP A 601 42.83 7.83 17.12
CA ASP A 601 44.15 7.61 17.77
C ASP A 601 44.26 6.16 18.33
N GLY A 602 43.23 5.32 18.18
CA GLY A 602 43.20 3.96 18.67
C GLY A 602 42.82 3.82 20.15
N ASN A 603 42.35 4.89 20.80
CA ASN A 603 41.91 4.85 22.18
C ASN A 603 40.47 4.40 22.31
N GLY A 604 40.15 3.67 23.37
CA GLY A 604 38.80 3.21 23.65
C GLY A 604 37.89 4.31 24.19
N ILE A 605 36.71 4.38 23.66
CA ILE A 605 35.60 5.22 24.13
C ILE A 605 34.45 4.31 24.55
N GLU A 606 34.03 4.42 25.79
CA GLU A 606 32.81 3.78 26.27
C GLU A 606 31.65 4.75 26.15
N VAL A 607 30.58 4.38 25.44
CA VAL A 607 29.35 5.18 25.34
C VAL A 607 28.20 4.40 25.97
N ARG A 608 27.69 4.92 27.07
CA ARG A 608 26.58 4.33 27.83
C ARG A 608 25.27 4.98 27.49
N GLY A 609 24.23 4.15 27.33
CA GLY A 609 22.86 4.57 27.09
C GLY A 609 21.86 3.63 27.73
N LYS A 610 20.61 4.08 27.84
CA LYS A 610 19.50 3.25 28.32
C LYS A 610 19.05 2.24 27.25
N ALA A 611 19.30 2.54 25.97
CA ALA A 611 19.03 1.67 24.82
C ALA A 611 20.16 1.79 23.78
N VAL A 612 20.37 0.72 23.03
CA VAL A 612 21.34 0.64 21.93
C VAL A 612 20.62 0.20 20.66
N ILE A 613 20.80 0.94 19.55
CA ILE A 613 20.25 0.61 18.24
C ILE A 613 21.42 0.29 17.29
N VAL A 614 21.47 -0.92 16.75
CA VAL A 614 22.49 -1.36 15.78
C VAL A 614 21.92 -1.28 14.37
N ALA A 615 22.63 -0.58 13.46
CA ALA A 615 22.18 -0.27 12.10
C ALA A 615 23.33 -0.28 11.08
N THR A 616 24.20 -1.30 11.14
CA THR A 616 25.51 -1.33 10.44
C THR A 616 25.45 -1.74 8.97
N GLY A 617 24.31 -2.22 8.49
CA GLY A 617 24.06 -2.39 7.06
C GLY A 617 24.50 -3.72 6.45
N GLY A 618 24.69 -4.77 7.25
CA GLY A 618 25.03 -6.10 6.76
C GLY A 618 26.53 -6.34 6.56
N PHE A 619 26.90 -7.31 5.71
CA PHE A 619 28.27 -7.79 5.51
C PHE A 619 28.68 -7.98 4.05
N GLY A 620 28.05 -7.24 3.11
CA GLY A 620 28.27 -7.39 1.66
C GLY A 620 29.72 -7.16 1.18
N ASN A 621 30.59 -6.59 2.01
CA ASN A 621 32.02 -6.41 1.72
C ASN A 621 32.92 -7.15 2.73
N ASN A 622 32.48 -8.33 3.19
CA ASN A 622 33.24 -9.20 4.08
C ASN A 622 33.42 -10.57 3.44
N LYS A 623 34.66 -10.83 2.95
CA LYS A 623 34.99 -12.05 2.19
C LYS A 623 34.74 -13.33 2.99
N GLU A 624 35.11 -13.32 4.27
CA GLU A 624 34.99 -14.46 5.16
C GLU A 624 33.51 -14.78 5.45
N MET A 625 32.73 -13.78 5.84
CA MET A 625 31.30 -13.97 6.14
C MET A 625 30.49 -14.37 4.90
N ILE A 626 30.79 -13.81 3.74
CA ILE A 626 30.15 -14.20 2.47
C ILE A 626 30.42 -15.67 2.14
N ALA A 627 31.67 -16.09 2.32
CA ALA A 627 32.05 -17.50 2.09
C ALA A 627 31.40 -18.45 3.12
N GLU A 628 31.35 -18.04 4.40
CA GLU A 628 30.76 -18.83 5.49
C GLU A 628 29.26 -19.01 5.36
N GLU A 629 28.54 -17.92 5.07
CA GLU A 629 27.07 -17.93 5.08
C GLU A 629 26.47 -18.38 3.73
N PHE A 630 27.12 -18.08 2.59
CA PHE A 630 26.55 -18.31 1.26
C PHE A 630 27.38 -19.24 0.36
N ASN A 631 28.58 -19.64 0.79
CA ASN A 631 29.54 -20.41 -0.06
C ASN A 631 29.85 -19.70 -1.41
N LEU A 632 29.95 -18.37 -1.36
CA LEU A 632 30.29 -17.49 -2.48
C LEU A 632 31.65 -16.83 -2.26
N HIS A 633 32.34 -16.46 -3.34
CA HIS A 633 33.68 -15.90 -3.28
C HIS A 633 33.75 -14.54 -3.95
N LEU A 634 33.98 -13.48 -3.16
CA LEU A 634 34.05 -12.09 -3.63
C LEU A 634 35.10 -11.93 -4.72
N ALA A 635 34.71 -11.28 -5.82
CA ALA A 635 35.55 -11.00 -7.01
C ALA A 635 36.04 -12.27 -7.75
N GLU A 636 35.46 -13.43 -7.49
CA GLU A 636 35.77 -14.70 -8.19
C GLU A 636 34.50 -15.21 -8.89
N ASP A 637 33.46 -15.56 -8.13
CA ASP A 637 32.18 -16.07 -8.63
C ASP A 637 30.97 -15.23 -8.16
N PHE A 638 31.24 -14.17 -7.37
CA PHE A 638 30.24 -13.24 -6.84
C PHE A 638 30.77 -11.81 -6.86
N PHE A 639 30.03 -10.89 -7.50
CA PHE A 639 30.44 -9.51 -7.74
C PHE A 639 29.44 -8.49 -7.20
N PRO A 640 29.25 -8.38 -5.86
CA PRO A 640 28.39 -7.35 -5.27
C PRO A 640 29.02 -5.95 -5.42
N PHE A 641 28.27 -4.90 -5.06
CA PHE A 641 28.78 -3.52 -5.12
C PHE A 641 29.95 -3.24 -4.15
N MET A 642 30.27 -4.13 -3.24
CA MET A 642 31.41 -4.06 -2.30
C MET A 642 31.52 -2.70 -1.61
N ILE A 643 30.41 -2.19 -1.05
CA ILE A 643 30.36 -0.86 -0.42
C ILE A 643 31.30 -0.81 0.77
N PRO A 644 32.23 0.16 0.81
CA PRO A 644 33.21 0.27 1.90
C PRO A 644 32.51 0.38 3.26
N GLY A 645 33.04 -0.33 4.23
CA GLY A 645 32.53 -0.27 5.60
C GLY A 645 31.40 -1.27 5.93
N ILE A 646 30.80 -1.96 4.97
CA ILE A 646 29.73 -2.94 5.21
C ILE A 646 30.38 -4.32 5.46
N THR A 647 30.84 -4.55 6.70
CA THR A 647 31.72 -5.67 7.08
C THR A 647 31.14 -6.58 8.16
N GLY A 648 29.87 -6.40 8.57
CA GLY A 648 29.19 -7.27 9.52
C GLY A 648 29.53 -7.06 11.00
N ASP A 649 30.11 -5.89 11.34
CA ASP A 649 30.57 -5.62 12.71
C ASP A 649 29.40 -5.64 13.70
N GLY A 650 28.27 -5.00 13.35
CA GLY A 650 27.08 -4.98 14.19
C GLY A 650 26.47 -6.37 14.40
N LEU A 651 26.43 -7.18 13.34
CA LEU A 651 25.92 -8.54 13.44
C LEU A 651 26.76 -9.38 14.42
N ARG A 652 28.10 -9.32 14.30
CA ARG A 652 28.99 -10.03 15.23
C ARG A 652 28.80 -9.55 16.67
N MET A 653 28.73 -8.23 16.89
CA MET A 653 28.49 -7.67 18.21
C MET A 653 27.14 -8.12 18.81
N MET A 654 26.09 -8.22 18.01
CA MET A 654 24.78 -8.69 18.47
C MET A 654 24.79 -10.19 18.76
N TRP A 655 25.44 -11.01 17.94
CA TRP A 655 25.61 -12.44 18.17
C TRP A 655 26.43 -12.72 19.45
N ASP A 656 27.45 -11.91 19.76
CA ASP A 656 28.28 -12.05 20.97
C ASP A 656 27.48 -11.84 22.27
N VAL A 657 26.38 -11.05 22.22
CA VAL A 657 25.47 -10.84 23.37
C VAL A 657 24.24 -11.75 23.34
N GLY A 658 24.19 -12.73 22.43
CA GLY A 658 23.17 -13.77 22.40
C GLY A 658 22.04 -13.57 21.41
N ALA A 659 22.16 -12.65 20.43
CA ALA A 659 21.18 -12.50 19.36
C ALA A 659 21.11 -13.76 18.50
N ALA A 660 19.90 -14.17 18.13
CA ALA A 660 19.69 -15.29 17.21
C ALA A 660 20.17 -14.95 15.81
N LYS A 661 20.98 -15.81 15.20
CA LYS A 661 21.29 -15.76 13.77
C LYS A 661 20.04 -16.13 12.99
N PHE A 662 19.59 -15.26 12.09
CA PHE A 662 18.34 -15.48 11.34
C PHE A 662 18.30 -14.74 10.01
N GLY A 663 17.85 -15.44 8.97
CA GLY A 663 17.39 -14.85 7.72
C GLY A 663 18.46 -14.07 6.93
N ALA A 664 19.74 -14.42 7.08
CA ALA A 664 20.76 -13.83 6.22
C ALA A 664 20.53 -14.20 4.75
N ASN A 665 20.54 -13.22 3.87
CA ASN A 665 20.37 -13.40 2.42
C ASN A 665 21.15 -12.34 1.66
N ILE A 666 21.23 -12.50 0.34
CA ILE A 666 21.78 -11.50 -0.58
C ILE A 666 20.66 -10.79 -1.34
N GLU A 667 20.83 -9.52 -1.60
CA GLU A 667 19.98 -8.77 -2.54
C GLU A 667 20.37 -9.14 -3.98
N ALA A 668 20.06 -10.39 -4.37
CA ALA A 668 20.52 -10.98 -5.60
C ALA A 668 20.12 -10.17 -6.84
N ILE A 669 21.12 -9.90 -7.66
CA ILE A 669 21.00 -9.34 -9.01
C ILE A 669 21.99 -10.03 -9.93
N TYR A 670 22.04 -9.65 -11.19
CA TYR A 670 23.14 -10.01 -12.11
C TYR A 670 23.73 -8.75 -12.72
N GLN A 671 25.02 -8.75 -12.94
CA GLN A 671 25.71 -7.64 -13.60
C GLN A 671 27.07 -8.07 -14.20
N LEU A 672 27.65 -7.20 -15.03
CA LEU A 672 29.05 -7.31 -15.43
C LEU A 672 29.96 -6.98 -14.24
N PRO A 673 31.10 -7.63 -14.07
CA PRO A 673 32.11 -7.23 -13.07
C PRO A 673 32.50 -5.77 -13.22
N ASP A 674 32.76 -5.07 -12.08
CA ASP A 674 33.13 -3.66 -12.10
C ASP A 674 32.13 -2.77 -12.88
N ASN A 675 30.86 -3.03 -12.70
CA ASN A 675 29.75 -2.38 -13.42
C ASN A 675 29.83 -0.85 -13.41
N LEU A 676 30.29 -0.23 -12.33
CA LEU A 676 30.38 1.24 -12.24
C LEU A 676 31.28 1.83 -13.34
N ASN A 677 32.32 1.13 -13.77
CA ASN A 677 33.20 1.54 -14.86
C ASN A 677 32.68 1.09 -16.23
N TRP A 678 31.92 -0.01 -16.29
CA TRP A 678 31.39 -0.62 -17.51
C TRP A 678 29.87 -0.47 -17.68
N PHE A 679 29.30 0.56 -17.09
CA PHE A 679 27.88 0.78 -16.99
C PHE A 679 27.11 0.80 -18.33
N LEU A 680 27.73 1.40 -19.38
CA LEU A 680 27.09 1.44 -20.70
C LEU A 680 27.10 0.10 -21.40
N LEU A 681 28.16 -0.74 -21.18
CA LEU A 681 28.16 -2.11 -21.69
C LEU A 681 27.09 -2.94 -20.97
N ASP A 682 27.01 -2.82 -19.64
CA ASP A 682 26.00 -3.52 -18.86
C ASP A 682 24.58 -3.16 -19.31
N ALA A 683 24.28 -1.88 -19.50
CA ALA A 683 22.99 -1.41 -19.96
C ALA A 683 22.53 -1.98 -21.30
N VAL A 684 23.47 -2.11 -22.26
CA VAL A 684 23.17 -2.56 -23.62
C VAL A 684 23.14 -4.08 -23.73
N LEU A 685 24.06 -4.78 -23.07
CA LEU A 685 24.17 -6.24 -23.21
C LEU A 685 23.16 -7.02 -22.35
N ARG A 686 22.50 -6.38 -21.36
CA ARG A 686 21.50 -7.00 -20.47
C ARG A 686 20.10 -7.08 -21.07
N GLN A 687 19.95 -6.89 -22.38
CA GLN A 687 18.67 -7.06 -23.05
C GLN A 687 18.28 -8.54 -23.18
N PRO A 688 17.00 -8.88 -23.36
CA PRO A 688 16.49 -10.25 -23.32
C PRO A 688 16.88 -11.06 -24.57
N ASN A 689 18.15 -11.08 -24.92
CA ASN A 689 18.72 -11.86 -26.01
C ASN A 689 18.99 -13.30 -25.56
N LEU A 690 19.74 -14.06 -26.34
CA LEU A 690 20.08 -15.45 -26.05
C LEU A 690 21.01 -15.52 -24.82
N LEU A 691 20.54 -16.10 -23.72
CA LEU A 691 21.30 -16.29 -22.48
C LEU A 691 21.66 -17.77 -22.32
N ILE A 692 22.97 -18.08 -22.30
CA ILE A 692 23.47 -19.43 -22.18
C ILE A 692 24.47 -19.60 -21.02
N ASN A 693 24.55 -20.82 -20.49
CA ASN A 693 25.53 -21.18 -19.49
C ASN A 693 26.89 -21.61 -20.14
N GLN A 694 27.82 -22.08 -19.32
CA GLN A 694 29.16 -22.51 -19.75
C GLN A 694 29.16 -23.78 -20.63
N LEU A 695 28.03 -24.52 -20.64
CA LEU A 695 27.85 -25.71 -21.46
C LEU A 695 27.22 -25.40 -22.83
N GLY A 696 26.89 -24.10 -23.07
CA GLY A 696 26.21 -23.67 -24.28
C GLY A 696 24.70 -23.87 -24.24
N ASP A 697 24.09 -24.14 -23.06
CA ASP A 697 22.66 -24.39 -22.91
C ASP A 697 21.90 -23.15 -22.46
N ARG A 698 20.73 -22.88 -23.05
CA ARG A 698 19.73 -21.97 -22.48
C ARG A 698 19.15 -22.59 -21.21
N PHE A 699 18.85 -21.77 -20.20
CA PHE A 699 18.41 -22.24 -18.89
C PHE A 699 17.23 -21.46 -18.28
N MET A 700 16.75 -20.42 -18.94
CA MET A 700 15.59 -19.64 -18.48
C MET A 700 14.86 -18.94 -19.63
N ASP A 701 13.68 -18.39 -19.34
CA ASP A 701 12.99 -17.40 -20.18
C ASP A 701 13.71 -16.04 -20.05
N GLU A 702 14.44 -15.63 -21.08
CA GLU A 702 15.16 -14.36 -21.10
C GLU A 702 14.22 -13.14 -21.09
N GLY A 703 12.94 -13.29 -21.45
CA GLY A 703 11.93 -12.24 -21.28
C GLY A 703 11.79 -11.77 -19.84
N LYS A 704 12.25 -12.56 -18.86
CA LYS A 704 12.28 -12.23 -17.43
C LYS A 704 13.53 -11.48 -16.98
N MET A 705 14.48 -11.20 -17.86
CA MET A 705 15.74 -10.50 -17.50
C MET A 705 15.53 -9.10 -16.93
N GLY A 706 14.37 -8.47 -17.16
CA GLY A 706 13.99 -7.25 -16.49
C GLY A 706 13.90 -7.38 -14.96
N ASN A 707 13.49 -8.55 -14.45
CA ASN A 707 13.59 -8.89 -13.04
C ASN A 707 15.00 -9.39 -12.72
N THR A 708 15.84 -8.51 -12.22
CA THR A 708 17.26 -8.78 -11.98
C THR A 708 17.49 -9.87 -10.94
N THR A 709 16.60 -10.03 -9.96
CA THR A 709 16.67 -11.08 -8.96
C THR A 709 16.36 -12.45 -9.56
N PHE A 710 15.33 -12.58 -10.40
CA PHE A 710 15.03 -13.86 -11.07
C PHE A 710 16.19 -14.31 -11.93
N THR A 711 16.78 -13.40 -12.67
CA THR A 711 17.95 -13.69 -13.50
C THR A 711 19.18 -14.02 -12.65
N GLY A 712 19.43 -13.27 -11.58
CA GLY A 712 20.49 -13.55 -10.61
C GLY A 712 20.37 -14.94 -9.99
N ASN A 713 19.15 -15.31 -9.54
CA ASN A 713 18.86 -16.65 -9.02
C ASN A 713 19.09 -17.76 -10.06
N ALA A 714 18.67 -17.54 -11.31
CA ALA A 714 18.87 -18.50 -12.38
C ALA A 714 20.36 -18.67 -12.74
N ILE A 715 21.13 -17.59 -12.75
CA ILE A 715 22.58 -17.59 -12.95
C ILE A 715 23.31 -18.29 -11.78
N HIS A 716 22.85 -18.09 -10.55
CA HIS A 716 23.41 -18.74 -9.36
C HIS A 716 23.36 -20.29 -9.44
N LEU A 717 22.37 -20.82 -10.14
CA LEU A 717 22.25 -22.27 -10.38
C LEU A 717 23.18 -22.80 -11.50
N GLN A 718 23.87 -21.91 -12.22
CA GLN A 718 24.78 -22.31 -13.26
C GLN A 718 26.20 -22.51 -12.73
N PRO A 719 27.04 -23.41 -13.35
CA PRO A 719 28.40 -23.58 -12.94
C PRO A 719 29.18 -22.25 -12.89
N GLY A 720 29.92 -22.00 -11.80
CA GLY A 720 30.69 -20.76 -11.61
C GLY A 720 29.92 -19.48 -11.48
N ASN A 721 28.59 -19.56 -11.26
CA ASN A 721 27.70 -18.42 -11.01
C ASN A 721 27.75 -17.33 -12.10
N TYR A 722 27.88 -17.71 -13.38
CA TYR A 722 27.84 -16.77 -14.51
C TYR A 722 27.14 -17.34 -15.74
N ALA A 723 26.79 -16.46 -16.67
CA ALA A 723 26.18 -16.79 -17.96
C ALA A 723 26.65 -15.81 -19.05
N TYR A 724 26.45 -16.18 -20.29
CA TYR A 724 26.78 -15.38 -21.46
C TYR A 724 25.49 -14.90 -22.14
N CYS A 725 25.30 -13.57 -22.25
CA CYS A 725 24.23 -12.97 -23.03
C CYS A 725 24.75 -12.61 -24.44
N ILE A 726 24.18 -13.22 -25.47
CA ILE A 726 24.67 -13.15 -26.85
C ILE A 726 23.70 -12.36 -27.72
N MET A 727 24.19 -11.38 -28.45
CA MET A 727 23.51 -10.73 -29.57
C MET A 727 24.46 -10.49 -30.72
N ASP A 728 23.95 -9.99 -31.87
CA ASP A 728 24.81 -9.52 -32.97
C ASP A 728 24.64 -8.02 -33.23
N GLU A 729 25.49 -7.42 -34.04
CA GLU A 729 25.38 -6.04 -34.46
C GLU A 729 24.08 -5.72 -35.22
N GLY A 730 23.40 -6.73 -35.77
CA GLY A 730 22.08 -6.59 -36.39
C GLY A 730 21.02 -6.25 -35.33
N ILE A 731 21.00 -7.00 -34.23
CA ILE A 731 20.13 -6.75 -33.06
C ILE A 731 20.47 -5.38 -32.44
N LEU A 732 21.75 -5.07 -32.27
CA LEU A 732 22.17 -3.75 -31.73
C LEU A 732 21.67 -2.59 -32.60
N ARG A 733 21.71 -2.71 -33.93
CA ARG A 733 21.16 -1.68 -34.83
C ARG A 733 19.64 -1.54 -34.70
N GLU A 734 18.96 -2.67 -34.49
CA GLU A 734 17.51 -2.66 -34.25
C GLU A 734 17.17 -1.90 -32.94
N TYR A 735 17.87 -2.17 -31.85
CA TYR A 735 17.72 -1.43 -30.60
C TYR A 735 18.06 0.06 -30.73
N LYS A 736 19.10 0.43 -31.47
CA LYS A 736 19.44 1.84 -31.73
C LYS A 736 18.34 2.55 -32.53
N LYS A 737 17.60 1.84 -33.37
CA LYS A 737 16.55 2.41 -34.23
C LYS A 737 15.19 2.46 -33.55
N ASN A 738 14.78 1.37 -32.91
CA ASN A 738 13.42 1.17 -32.42
C ASN A 738 13.31 1.25 -30.89
N GLY A 739 14.43 1.35 -30.18
CA GLY A 739 14.56 1.30 -28.73
C GLY A 739 14.82 -0.12 -28.20
N PRO A 740 15.31 -0.21 -26.96
CA PRO A 740 15.55 -1.50 -26.30
C PRO A 740 14.26 -2.17 -25.81
N ASP A 741 14.31 -3.51 -25.63
CA ASP A 741 13.19 -4.29 -25.10
C ASP A 741 12.96 -4.07 -23.61
N ILE A 742 14.06 -4.00 -22.86
CA ILE A 742 14.04 -3.70 -21.43
C ILE A 742 14.45 -2.24 -21.24
N VAL A 743 13.54 -1.43 -20.73
CA VAL A 743 13.77 -0.05 -20.36
C VAL A 743 13.53 0.06 -18.85
N ASP A 744 14.52 0.55 -18.14
CA ASP A 744 14.42 0.87 -16.73
C ASP A 744 14.98 2.27 -16.43
N ILE A 745 14.73 2.75 -15.22
CA ILE A 745 15.13 4.11 -14.84
C ILE A 745 16.63 4.22 -14.54
N VAL A 746 17.32 3.12 -14.35
CA VAL A 746 18.76 3.06 -14.04
C VAL A 746 19.59 3.06 -15.32
N HIS A 747 19.12 2.33 -16.34
CA HIS A 747 19.83 2.13 -17.62
C HIS A 747 19.12 2.89 -18.76
N PRO A 748 19.50 4.13 -19.01
CA PRO A 748 18.81 4.96 -19.95
C PRO A 748 19.03 4.51 -21.40
N ALA A 749 18.03 4.73 -22.25
CA ALA A 749 18.06 4.31 -23.67
C ALA A 749 19.19 4.96 -24.49
N ASP A 750 19.71 6.13 -24.07
CA ASP A 750 20.84 6.79 -24.72
C ASP A 750 22.18 6.07 -24.52
N ALA A 751 22.25 5.10 -23.59
CA ALA A 751 23.41 4.20 -23.43
C ALA A 751 23.76 3.50 -24.76
N PHE A 752 22.74 3.16 -25.58
CA PHE A 752 22.93 2.53 -26.89
C PHE A 752 23.70 3.40 -27.89
N ILE A 753 23.61 4.72 -27.76
CA ILE A 753 24.36 5.69 -28.60
C ILE A 753 25.85 5.67 -28.23
N ALA A 754 26.14 5.60 -26.95
CA ALA A 754 27.51 5.65 -26.42
C ALA A 754 28.22 4.29 -26.36
N PHE A 755 27.50 3.19 -26.63
CA PHE A 755 27.99 1.82 -26.53
C PHE A 755 29.30 1.56 -27.29
N ASP A 756 29.35 1.98 -28.58
CA ASP A 756 30.51 1.66 -29.46
C ASP A 756 31.82 2.22 -28.90
N GLY A 757 31.76 3.39 -28.24
CA GLY A 757 32.92 4.03 -27.60
C GLY A 757 33.44 3.19 -26.43
N GLN A 758 32.54 2.74 -25.55
CA GLN A 758 32.92 1.95 -24.38
C GLN A 758 33.32 0.53 -24.77
N ALA A 759 32.64 -0.09 -25.75
CA ALA A 759 33.00 -1.40 -26.30
C ALA A 759 34.42 -1.41 -26.85
N LYS A 760 34.81 -0.36 -27.59
CA LYS A 760 36.17 -0.21 -28.09
C LYS A 760 37.19 -0.17 -26.96
N VAL A 761 36.94 0.63 -25.91
CA VAL A 761 37.80 0.71 -24.72
C VAL A 761 37.90 -0.64 -24.01
N ALA A 762 36.79 -1.37 -23.88
CA ALA A 762 36.75 -2.70 -23.27
C ALA A 762 37.67 -3.71 -24.02
N VAL A 763 37.63 -3.70 -25.35
CA VAL A 763 38.51 -4.54 -26.17
C VAL A 763 39.96 -4.12 -26.03
N GLU A 764 40.26 -2.81 -26.07
CA GLU A 764 41.62 -2.27 -25.94
C GLU A 764 42.24 -2.57 -24.56
N GLN A 765 41.44 -2.58 -23.51
CA GLN A 765 41.89 -2.88 -22.13
C GLN A 765 41.86 -4.39 -21.82
N GLY A 766 41.33 -5.22 -22.71
CA GLY A 766 41.18 -6.64 -22.46
C GLY A 766 40.19 -6.97 -21.34
N TYR A 767 39.06 -6.24 -21.27
CA TYR A 767 38.05 -6.44 -20.24
C TYR A 767 37.48 -7.87 -20.31
N PRO A 768 37.58 -8.68 -19.25
CA PRO A 768 37.34 -10.12 -19.32
C PRO A 768 35.88 -10.54 -19.40
N ALA A 769 34.94 -9.59 -19.32
CA ALA A 769 33.51 -9.86 -19.35
C ALA A 769 32.81 -9.34 -20.63
N TYR A 770 33.58 -8.87 -21.60
CA TYR A 770 33.06 -8.47 -22.92
C TYR A 770 33.81 -9.15 -24.02
N PHE A 771 33.11 -9.76 -25.00
CA PHE A 771 33.68 -10.49 -26.12
C PHE A 771 33.10 -10.02 -27.44
N GLU A 772 33.90 -9.93 -28.47
CA GLU A 772 33.50 -9.79 -29.85
C GLU A 772 34.05 -10.90 -30.72
N ALA A 773 33.27 -11.43 -31.66
CA ALA A 773 33.72 -12.44 -32.62
C ALA A 773 33.04 -12.23 -33.97
N LYS A 774 33.69 -12.63 -35.07
CA LYS A 774 33.11 -12.57 -36.41
C LYS A 774 32.41 -13.84 -36.81
N THR A 775 32.76 -14.94 -36.20
CA THR A 775 32.23 -16.29 -36.52
C THR A 775 31.88 -17.03 -35.23
N ILE A 776 31.00 -18.01 -35.30
CA ILE A 776 30.62 -18.84 -34.16
C ILE A 776 31.81 -19.66 -33.65
N PRO A 777 32.65 -20.28 -34.50
CA PRO A 777 33.86 -20.95 -34.00
C PRO A 777 34.83 -20.03 -33.23
N GLU A 778 35.07 -18.81 -33.71
CA GLU A 778 35.86 -17.81 -33.00
C GLU A 778 35.20 -17.41 -31.64
N LEU A 779 33.89 -17.31 -31.63
CA LEU A 779 33.14 -17.03 -30.43
C LEU A 779 33.25 -18.15 -29.41
N ALA A 780 33.06 -19.39 -29.88
CA ALA A 780 33.16 -20.60 -29.06
C ALA A 780 34.54 -20.74 -28.39
N GLU A 781 35.61 -20.49 -29.17
CA GLU A 781 36.98 -20.48 -28.62
C GLU A 781 37.16 -19.46 -27.51
N LYS A 782 36.66 -18.22 -27.71
CA LYS A 782 36.74 -17.14 -26.71
C LYS A 782 35.92 -17.41 -25.44
N LEU A 783 34.78 -18.08 -25.57
CA LEU A 783 33.90 -18.41 -24.46
C LEU A 783 34.30 -19.74 -23.76
N GLY A 784 35.18 -20.56 -24.40
CA GLY A 784 35.54 -21.87 -23.90
C GLY A 784 34.39 -22.89 -24.01
N ILE A 785 33.53 -22.77 -25.03
CA ILE A 785 32.38 -23.62 -25.29
C ILE A 785 32.67 -24.46 -26.53
N ASP A 786 32.11 -25.66 -26.61
CA ASP A 786 32.19 -26.49 -27.82
C ASP A 786 31.52 -25.78 -29.00
N ALA A 787 32.19 -25.70 -30.17
CA ALA A 787 31.74 -24.89 -31.28
C ALA A 787 30.47 -25.45 -31.96
N ASP A 788 30.37 -26.79 -32.07
CA ASP A 788 29.20 -27.44 -32.64
C ASP A 788 27.99 -27.25 -31.72
N LYS A 789 28.20 -27.38 -30.39
CA LYS A 789 27.17 -27.15 -29.39
C LYS A 789 26.65 -25.71 -29.42
N LEU A 790 27.56 -24.73 -29.55
CA LEU A 790 27.14 -23.31 -29.63
C LEU A 790 26.36 -23.03 -30.91
N GLN A 791 26.79 -23.61 -32.05
CA GLN A 791 26.06 -23.51 -33.31
C GLN A 791 24.67 -24.10 -33.19
N ASP A 792 24.54 -25.36 -32.70
CA ASP A 792 23.24 -26.02 -32.51
C ASP A 792 22.28 -25.17 -31.64
N THR A 793 22.80 -24.59 -30.56
CA THR A 793 21.96 -23.73 -29.67
C THR A 793 21.50 -22.46 -30.34
N ILE A 794 22.34 -21.80 -31.12
CA ILE A 794 21.96 -20.60 -31.88
C ILE A 794 20.97 -20.99 -33.01
N ASP A 795 21.16 -22.11 -33.68
CA ASP A 795 20.25 -22.57 -34.74
C ASP A 795 18.89 -22.95 -34.16
N GLU A 796 18.82 -23.70 -33.05
CA GLU A 796 17.56 -23.98 -32.33
C GLU A 796 16.84 -22.70 -31.90
N TYR A 797 17.56 -21.71 -31.38
CA TYR A 797 16.98 -20.41 -31.00
C TYR A 797 16.45 -19.65 -32.20
N ASN A 798 17.20 -19.62 -33.29
CA ASN A 798 16.78 -18.94 -34.53
C ASN A 798 15.53 -19.59 -35.15
N GLU A 799 15.43 -20.94 -35.11
CA GLU A 799 14.20 -21.63 -35.56
C GLU A 799 12.99 -21.22 -34.73
N MET A 800 13.15 -21.06 -33.41
CA MET A 800 12.07 -20.56 -32.55
C MET A 800 11.69 -19.11 -32.89
N CYS A 801 12.67 -18.26 -33.22
CA CYS A 801 12.43 -16.90 -33.70
C CYS A 801 11.66 -16.88 -35.02
N GLU A 802 12.02 -17.71 -35.97
CA GLU A 802 11.32 -17.83 -37.28
C GLU A 802 9.88 -18.31 -37.13
N ARG A 803 9.65 -19.25 -36.19
CA ARG A 803 8.31 -19.75 -35.86
C ARG A 803 7.49 -18.77 -35.05
N GLY A 804 8.11 -17.75 -34.45
CA GLY A 804 7.49 -16.82 -33.51
C GLY A 804 7.02 -17.47 -32.22
N CYS A 805 7.62 -18.56 -31.80
CA CYS A 805 7.23 -19.34 -30.63
C CYS A 805 8.43 -20.06 -30.00
N ASP A 806 8.78 -19.70 -28.77
CA ASP A 806 9.76 -20.43 -27.96
C ASP A 806 9.10 -21.64 -27.32
N THR A 807 9.44 -22.83 -27.80
CA THR A 807 8.90 -24.09 -27.30
C THR A 807 9.63 -24.63 -26.07
N LYS A 808 10.77 -24.02 -25.69
CA LYS A 808 11.61 -24.47 -24.57
C LYS A 808 11.31 -23.78 -23.27
N PHE A 809 11.24 -22.46 -23.25
CA PHE A 809 11.02 -21.64 -22.06
C PHE A 809 9.83 -20.67 -22.18
N HIS A 810 9.12 -20.71 -23.33
CA HIS A 810 7.94 -19.90 -23.60
C HIS A 810 8.19 -18.39 -23.55
N LYS A 811 9.38 -17.94 -23.96
CA LYS A 811 9.74 -16.54 -24.10
C LYS A 811 8.74 -15.84 -25.04
N ASP A 812 8.27 -14.68 -24.63
CA ASP A 812 7.32 -13.89 -25.42
C ASP A 812 7.91 -13.58 -26.81
N TYR A 813 7.08 -13.72 -27.85
CA TYR A 813 7.49 -13.48 -29.25
C TYR A 813 8.08 -12.07 -29.46
N ALA A 814 7.64 -11.08 -28.68
CA ALA A 814 8.15 -9.72 -28.75
C ALA A 814 9.65 -9.62 -28.46
N TYR A 815 10.22 -10.57 -27.75
CA TYR A 815 11.64 -10.64 -27.37
C TYR A 815 12.44 -11.66 -28.18
N LEU A 816 11.84 -12.27 -29.22
CA LEU A 816 12.51 -13.24 -30.08
C LEU A 816 13.25 -12.53 -31.21
N HIS A 817 14.53 -12.22 -31.01
CA HIS A 817 15.42 -11.61 -31.99
C HIS A 817 16.41 -12.65 -32.53
N PRO A 818 16.35 -12.98 -33.83
CA PRO A 818 17.24 -14.02 -34.39
C PRO A 818 18.68 -13.50 -34.46
N ILE A 819 19.63 -14.36 -34.05
CA ILE A 819 21.05 -14.10 -34.13
C ILE A 819 21.55 -14.59 -35.50
N THR A 820 21.65 -13.68 -36.46
CA THR A 820 21.89 -13.99 -37.89
C THR A 820 23.35 -13.80 -38.32
N GLY A 821 24.24 -13.40 -37.41
CA GLY A 821 25.62 -13.06 -37.70
C GLY A 821 25.79 -11.80 -38.57
N LYS A 822 24.83 -10.90 -38.56
CA LYS A 822 24.94 -9.62 -39.28
C LYS A 822 25.92 -8.67 -38.59
N GLY A 823 27.18 -8.76 -38.96
CA GLY A 823 28.31 -8.09 -38.36
C GLY A 823 29.02 -8.98 -37.35
N LYS A 824 29.40 -8.40 -36.22
CA LYS A 824 30.04 -9.18 -35.13
C LYS A 824 29.01 -9.72 -34.15
N TYR A 825 29.33 -10.85 -33.53
CA TYR A 825 28.70 -11.28 -32.30
C TYR A 825 29.24 -10.45 -31.15
N LEU A 826 28.35 -10.00 -30.23
CA LEU A 826 28.62 -9.18 -29.06
C LEU A 826 28.14 -9.96 -27.84
N VAL A 827 29.01 -10.15 -26.86
CA VAL A 827 28.67 -10.99 -25.71
C VAL A 827 29.08 -10.36 -24.42
N GLY A 828 28.14 -10.31 -23.45
CA GLY A 828 28.37 -9.95 -22.07
C GLY A 828 28.44 -11.20 -21.18
N LYS A 829 29.47 -11.29 -20.33
CA LYS A 829 29.58 -12.33 -19.31
C LYS A 829 29.05 -11.81 -17.99
N TYR A 830 27.83 -12.20 -17.66
CA TYR A 830 27.12 -11.79 -16.47
C TYR A 830 27.35 -12.74 -15.30
N TYR A 831 27.61 -12.20 -14.13
CA TYR A 831 27.80 -12.95 -12.89
C TYR A 831 26.67 -12.72 -11.92
N LEU A 832 26.48 -13.66 -10.98
CA LEU A 832 25.74 -13.40 -9.77
C LEU A 832 26.34 -12.18 -9.06
N ALA A 833 25.49 -11.26 -8.67
CA ALA A 833 25.86 -10.04 -8.01
C ALA A 833 24.83 -9.69 -6.91
N ALA A 834 25.08 -8.65 -6.13
CA ALA A 834 24.12 -8.15 -5.15
C ALA A 834 24.32 -6.67 -4.86
N TYR A 835 23.26 -5.98 -4.46
CA TYR A 835 23.40 -4.65 -3.86
C TYR A 835 24.11 -4.74 -2.51
N GLY A 836 23.81 -5.75 -1.71
CA GLY A 836 24.41 -6.03 -0.41
C GLY A 836 23.85 -7.31 0.19
N THR A 837 24.02 -7.45 1.51
CA THR A 837 23.40 -8.52 2.30
C THR A 837 22.27 -7.95 3.16
N VAL A 838 21.26 -8.76 3.43
CA VAL A 838 20.12 -8.46 4.28
C VAL A 838 19.92 -9.56 5.32
N GLY A 839 19.36 -9.21 6.48
CA GLY A 839 19.18 -10.13 7.59
C GLY A 839 20.47 -10.41 8.35
N GLY A 840 20.41 -11.38 9.22
CA GLY A 840 21.51 -11.80 10.11
C GLY A 840 21.09 -11.87 11.57
N VAL A 841 20.16 -11.02 12.03
CA VAL A 841 19.53 -11.13 13.34
C VAL A 841 18.01 -11.10 13.23
N ARG A 842 17.35 -11.78 14.16
CA ARG A 842 15.90 -11.76 14.26
C ARG A 842 15.42 -10.58 15.08
N ILE A 843 14.45 -9.84 14.56
CA ILE A 843 13.74 -8.79 15.29
C ILE A 843 12.23 -9.08 15.30
N ASN A 844 11.51 -8.44 16.22
CA ASN A 844 10.06 -8.36 16.17
C ASN A 844 9.59 -7.03 15.54
N LYS A 845 8.27 -6.82 15.47
CA LYS A 845 7.68 -5.57 14.93
C LYS A 845 8.04 -4.29 15.69
N TYR A 846 8.63 -4.39 16.88
CA TYR A 846 9.15 -3.26 17.66
C TYR A 846 10.65 -3.04 17.45
N CYS A 847 11.25 -3.76 16.50
CA CYS A 847 12.69 -3.77 16.23
C CYS A 847 13.57 -4.22 17.40
N GLU A 848 12.99 -4.87 18.43
CA GLU A 848 13.75 -5.51 19.50
C GLU A 848 14.49 -6.74 18.95
N VAL A 849 15.78 -6.86 19.25
CA VAL A 849 16.59 -8.02 18.86
C VAL A 849 16.23 -9.21 19.71
N LEU A 850 15.97 -10.36 19.08
CA LEU A 850 15.54 -11.58 19.73
C LEU A 850 16.69 -12.57 19.91
N ASP A 851 16.69 -13.29 21.05
CA ASP A 851 17.55 -14.43 21.32
C ASP A 851 17.05 -15.72 20.60
N GLU A 852 17.76 -16.82 20.73
CA GLU A 852 17.37 -18.13 20.15
C GLU A 852 16.01 -18.66 20.67
N ASN A 853 15.54 -18.19 21.83
CA ASN A 853 14.24 -18.54 22.41
C ASN A 853 13.15 -17.57 21.96
N GLN A 854 13.44 -16.66 21.02
CA GLN A 854 12.57 -15.61 20.53
C GLN A 854 12.14 -14.61 21.63
N MET A 855 13.01 -14.40 22.62
CA MET A 855 12.80 -13.40 23.67
C MET A 855 13.63 -12.16 23.37
N PRO A 856 13.10 -10.95 23.59
CA PRO A 856 13.85 -9.71 23.41
C PRO A 856 15.08 -9.65 24.34
N ILE A 857 16.22 -9.24 23.79
CA ILE A 857 17.39 -8.86 24.57
C ILE A 857 17.17 -7.43 25.06
N GLU A 858 17.02 -7.27 26.36
CA GLU A 858 16.61 -5.98 26.96
C GLU A 858 17.61 -4.86 26.62
N GLY A 859 17.10 -3.73 26.14
CA GLY A 859 17.90 -2.57 25.77
C GLY A 859 18.55 -2.64 24.39
N LEU A 860 18.35 -3.72 23.61
CA LEU A 860 18.97 -3.91 22.30
C LEU A 860 17.93 -3.90 21.17
N TYR A 861 18.15 -3.02 20.20
CA TYR A 861 17.34 -2.86 18.99
C TYR A 861 18.21 -3.00 17.74
N SER A 862 17.61 -3.42 16.63
CA SER A 862 18.31 -3.42 15.32
C SER A 862 17.40 -2.91 14.22
N ALA A 863 18.00 -2.22 13.23
CA ALA A 863 17.29 -1.62 12.11
C ALA A 863 18.12 -1.72 10.82
N GLY A 864 17.44 -1.63 9.68
CA GLY A 864 18.06 -1.68 8.37
C GLY A 864 18.52 -3.08 7.98
N SER A 865 19.55 -3.16 7.13
CA SER A 865 19.94 -4.43 6.50
C SER A 865 20.36 -5.52 7.48
N ASP A 866 20.90 -5.18 8.65
CA ASP A 866 21.26 -6.16 9.70
C ASP A 866 20.06 -7.02 10.16
N ALA A 867 18.87 -6.39 10.17
CA ALA A 867 17.62 -6.96 10.67
C ALA A 867 16.59 -7.22 9.56
N ASN A 868 16.97 -7.01 8.30
CA ASN A 868 16.04 -7.12 7.18
C ASN A 868 15.81 -8.58 6.77
N THR A 869 14.97 -9.26 7.53
CA THR A 869 14.67 -10.70 7.38
C THR A 869 13.34 -10.96 6.65
N ILE A 870 12.86 -9.98 5.86
CA ILE A 870 11.55 -10.05 5.21
C ILE A 870 11.54 -10.73 3.84
N TYR A 871 12.65 -11.26 3.35
CA TYR A 871 12.72 -11.80 1.99
C TYR A 871 12.72 -13.35 1.91
N GLY A 872 12.85 -14.05 3.02
CA GLY A 872 12.97 -15.49 3.01
C GLY A 872 14.24 -15.93 2.28
N ASP A 873 14.07 -16.69 1.19
CA ASP A 873 15.17 -17.25 0.38
C ASP A 873 15.45 -16.46 -0.92
N SER A 874 14.63 -15.45 -1.27
CA SER A 874 14.81 -14.68 -2.49
C SER A 874 14.38 -13.24 -2.34
N TYR A 875 15.24 -12.30 -2.74
CA TYR A 875 14.96 -10.86 -2.69
C TYR A 875 13.77 -10.48 -3.57
N ASN A 876 12.79 -9.76 -3.03
CA ASN A 876 11.60 -9.35 -3.78
C ASN A 876 11.82 -8.01 -4.50
N PHE A 877 12.18 -8.10 -5.78
CA PHE A 877 12.38 -6.93 -6.64
C PHE A 877 11.10 -6.40 -7.30
N THR A 878 9.96 -7.04 -7.09
CA THR A 878 8.66 -6.55 -7.60
C THR A 878 8.14 -5.36 -6.80
N LEU A 879 8.60 -5.19 -5.55
CA LEU A 879 8.37 -4.01 -4.72
C LEU A 879 9.67 -3.20 -4.60
N CYS A 880 9.92 -2.34 -5.57
CA CYS A 880 11.17 -1.60 -5.71
C CYS A 880 11.43 -0.62 -4.56
N GLY A 881 12.73 -0.38 -4.23
CA GLY A 881 13.16 0.52 -3.14
C GLY A 881 13.01 -0.07 -1.74
N ASN A 882 12.75 -1.36 -1.62
CA ASN A 882 12.34 -2.03 -0.40
C ASN A 882 13.43 -2.03 0.68
N THR A 883 14.70 -2.30 0.36
CA THR A 883 15.79 -2.29 1.34
C THR A 883 15.98 -0.93 2.00
N MET A 884 16.01 0.15 1.21
CA MET A 884 16.12 1.51 1.75
C MET A 884 14.83 1.90 2.50
N GLY A 885 13.66 1.51 1.99
CA GLY A 885 12.38 1.69 2.67
C GLY A 885 12.37 1.00 4.03
N PHE A 886 12.79 -0.26 4.10
CA PHE A 886 12.91 -1.00 5.36
C PHE A 886 13.88 -0.31 6.31
N ALA A 887 15.05 0.15 5.82
CA ALA A 887 16.04 0.82 6.65
C ALA A 887 15.50 2.09 7.32
N VAL A 888 14.85 2.99 6.56
CA VAL A 888 14.31 4.24 7.12
C VAL A 888 13.15 3.96 8.07
N ASN A 889 12.23 3.05 7.69
CA ASN A 889 11.07 2.73 8.51
C ASN A 889 11.45 2.02 9.81
N THR A 890 12.31 1.00 9.77
CA THR A 890 12.75 0.29 10.98
C THR A 890 13.64 1.18 11.86
N GLY A 891 14.40 2.11 11.28
CA GLY A 891 15.10 3.13 12.05
C GLY A 891 14.14 3.99 12.87
N ARG A 892 13.05 4.47 12.27
CA ARG A 892 11.97 5.19 12.96
C ARG A 892 11.31 4.31 14.02
N MET A 893 10.94 3.07 13.68
CA MET A 893 10.31 2.11 14.60
C MET A 893 11.21 1.81 15.80
N ALA A 894 12.51 1.57 15.58
CA ALA A 894 13.47 1.33 16.65
C ALA A 894 13.63 2.56 17.57
N GLY A 895 13.66 3.76 16.99
CA GLY A 895 13.71 5.01 17.76
C GLY A 895 12.45 5.24 18.60
N GLU A 896 11.27 4.92 18.06
CA GLU A 896 9.99 4.97 18.78
C GLU A 896 9.96 3.97 19.96
N SER A 897 10.30 2.71 19.67
CA SER A 897 10.29 1.64 20.67
C SER A 897 11.34 1.84 21.78
N ALA A 898 12.53 2.32 21.42
CA ALA A 898 13.55 2.68 22.39
C ALA A 898 13.11 3.85 23.29
N ALA A 899 12.41 4.84 22.73
CA ALA A 899 11.87 5.96 23.49
C ALA A 899 10.77 5.52 24.48
N GLU A 900 9.89 4.61 24.05
CA GLU A 900 8.86 4.01 24.92
C GLU A 900 9.51 3.20 26.05
N TYR A 901 10.49 2.35 25.73
CA TYR A 901 11.24 1.60 26.74
C TYR A 901 11.92 2.52 27.76
N ILE A 902 12.55 3.62 27.33
CA ILE A 902 13.19 4.59 28.22
C ILE A 902 12.17 5.29 29.11
N ALA A 903 11.00 5.63 28.59
CA ALA A 903 9.93 6.23 29.37
C ALA A 903 9.39 5.28 30.46
N ASP A 904 9.37 3.97 30.17
CA ASP A 904 8.96 2.93 31.13
C ASP A 904 10.00 2.70 32.26
N LEU A 905 11.27 3.03 32.00
CA LEU A 905 12.32 2.97 33.05
C LEU A 905 12.21 4.10 34.10
N GLY A 906 11.51 5.20 33.82
CA GLY A 906 11.27 6.34 34.68
C GLY A 906 12.34 7.42 34.52
#